data_49fdfc3aa7d0101fe25d9ed95be9a612
#
_entry.id   49fdfc3aa7d0101fe25d9ed95be9a612
#
_cell.length_a   1.000
_cell.length_b   1.000
_cell.length_c   1.000
_cell.angle_alpha   90.00
_cell.angle_beta   90.00
_cell.angle_gamma   90.00
#
_symmetry.space_group_name_H-M   'P 1'
#
loop_
_entity.id
_entity.type
_entity.pdbx_description
1 polymer ?
#
loop_
_entity_poly.entity_id
_entity_poly.type
_entity_poly.pdbx_seq_one_letter_code
_entity_poly.pdbx_strand_id
1 'polypeptide(L)'
;MWKSGESISVSGNSVFEYTHKKNDLRVLLCPISGTNSCSYMRVVHAGSKDEVGISKSGAAHFLEHMSFRIDDGKIWELAAKGDQINANTNLDSTKFFVIHLPGQTEDVLKIDAHRFSNHSVPEDKISVEMQAVKNELLQNHTRTGPRMFAAVTAMAFTAHPYMRQTIGEISDVENSKANEFDNYRDHFYVPNNATLIFTGNFNPQTVLQYVHKYFGNMPKGINCNPVHCPEPAQNGLRISELNISAPCHMLCLAFHTPNGRTKEFLTLKIIANLLWKNRSGRGKQLLTSNILHDIGVYCPKQHDPFLFFFHGTMGRPNPSAPHEMLEILQTFSTVPVNEIDLNNGKRQMVDEWDRSTESPSDIMNAIANGVSIGNWTDVSDRHHILSSITKHDLMRVASTVFRKDNMTITSVMPSSETESQSLTVKVDTPIHRLKAPASLDIRVESEPKANRSMHKIGKTTNVLLSHQAKYARASISARFDPKYSDLASLFVKNSGERKQQQLYNLHSNRNFASDHEFVHLNMELPLDIGKLKQAASLITSTDWKSPHFDEQQIEIIKRQMISEMRTLDQNQAFMTKSTFVKGLFSNTVYNIPITRRIETLERVSADHMKQFHRKWIIGGDNTIVTIVSPTVEMGQKLAKILPTSSQRPVSTMSWKSLPRKPMQNHISLKGYGSIAIMIGQTISIKADNPASVALECASEIFGGGMTGRLMHIVREQKGLGTYGIYSELKSVNSRTDKIFVISGSFSPDSFDAGMQCTKELLADFCQNGITEKELEFAKTRMVGSRKISRDDINELKQACIDEIISGKEPFASFELFDRRVGELTVSLVNNAITTFLDCTKMIEISCG
;
A
#
# COMPACT_ATOMS: atom_id res chain seq x y z
N MET A 1 -24.78 -22.00 22.63
CA MET A 1 -23.60 -22.05 21.78
C MET A 1 -22.91 -20.68 21.77
N TRP A 2 -23.60 -19.61 21.46
CA TRP A 2 -23.12 -18.25 21.46
C TRP A 2 -23.71 -17.38 22.57
N LYS A 3 -22.93 -16.39 23.02
CA LYS A 3 -23.38 -15.25 23.83
C LYS A 3 -23.35 -14.03 22.95
N SER A 4 -24.46 -13.31 22.83
CA SER A 4 -24.49 -12.02 22.12
C SER A 4 -23.85 -10.95 22.99
N GLY A 5 -23.01 -10.14 22.41
CA GLY A 5 -22.36 -8.99 23.02
C GLY A 5 -22.96 -7.67 22.52
N GLU A 6 -22.11 -6.67 22.36
CA GLU A 6 -22.49 -5.34 21.89
C GLU A 6 -22.84 -5.32 20.40
N SER A 7 -23.61 -4.32 19.99
CA SER A 7 -23.84 -4.01 18.57
C SER A 7 -23.60 -2.53 18.37
N ILE A 8 -22.77 -2.21 17.39
CA ILE A 8 -22.43 -0.82 17.03
C ILE A 8 -22.65 -0.57 15.53
N SER A 9 -22.67 0.69 15.14
CA SER A 9 -22.69 1.08 13.73
C SER A 9 -21.31 1.59 13.29
N VAL A 10 -20.79 1.03 12.20
CA VAL A 10 -19.57 1.48 11.54
C VAL A 10 -19.93 1.95 10.14
N SER A 11 -19.84 3.26 9.91
CA SER A 11 -20.16 3.86 8.62
C SER A 11 -21.54 3.46 8.05
N GLY A 12 -22.54 3.37 8.94
CA GLY A 12 -23.89 3.00 8.59
C GLY A 12 -24.17 1.50 8.51
N ASN A 13 -23.16 0.64 8.68
CA ASN A 13 -23.31 -0.81 8.72
C ASN A 13 -23.31 -1.31 10.17
N SER A 14 -24.21 -2.23 10.50
CA SER A 14 -24.29 -2.82 11.84
C SER A 14 -23.21 -3.89 12.03
N VAL A 15 -22.49 -3.81 13.13
CA VAL A 15 -21.49 -4.81 13.56
C VAL A 15 -22.03 -5.50 14.80
N PHE A 16 -22.10 -6.83 14.77
CA PHE A 16 -22.62 -7.65 15.85
C PHE A 16 -21.50 -8.44 16.51
N GLU A 17 -21.44 -8.41 17.84
CA GLU A 17 -20.48 -9.20 18.61
C GLU A 17 -21.12 -10.50 19.11
N TYR A 18 -20.35 -11.58 19.00
CA TYR A 18 -20.66 -12.89 19.56
C TYR A 18 -19.43 -13.47 20.25
N THR A 19 -19.65 -14.12 21.40
CA THR A 19 -18.62 -14.88 22.11
C THR A 19 -19.01 -16.34 22.18
N HIS A 20 -18.11 -17.25 21.81
CA HIS A 20 -18.36 -18.69 21.89
C HIS A 20 -18.27 -19.17 23.34
N LYS A 21 -19.34 -19.81 23.86
CA LYS A 21 -19.48 -20.15 25.29
C LYS A 21 -18.45 -21.17 25.84
N LYS A 22 -17.83 -21.98 24.98
CA LYS A 22 -16.90 -23.03 25.39
C LYS A 22 -15.46 -22.55 25.51
N ASN A 23 -15.01 -21.68 24.62
CA ASN A 23 -13.61 -21.30 24.53
C ASN A 23 -13.36 -19.80 24.44
N ASP A 24 -14.40 -18.99 24.69
CA ASP A 24 -14.38 -17.51 24.69
C ASP A 24 -13.88 -16.86 23.41
N LEU A 25 -13.89 -17.59 22.28
CA LEU A 25 -13.55 -17.01 20.97
C LEU A 25 -14.55 -15.90 20.61
N ARG A 26 -14.04 -14.71 20.33
CA ARG A 26 -14.84 -13.55 19.93
C ARG A 26 -15.02 -13.51 18.42
N VAL A 27 -16.23 -13.19 17.96
CA VAL A 27 -16.58 -13.05 16.55
C VAL A 27 -17.32 -11.74 16.32
N LEU A 28 -16.86 -10.93 15.39
CA LEU A 28 -17.48 -9.67 14.96
C LEU A 28 -17.99 -9.83 13.53
N LEU A 29 -19.29 -9.61 13.33
CA LEU A 29 -19.97 -9.79 12.06
C LEU A 29 -20.54 -8.48 11.55
N CYS A 30 -20.15 -8.06 10.36
CA CYS A 30 -20.66 -6.89 9.66
C CYS A 30 -21.22 -7.29 8.29
N PRO A 31 -22.46 -7.79 8.21
CA PRO A 31 -23.06 -8.16 6.94
C PRO A 31 -23.38 -6.92 6.10
N ILE A 32 -22.94 -6.92 4.84
CA ILE A 32 -23.09 -5.81 3.90
C ILE A 32 -23.68 -6.38 2.60
N SER A 33 -24.96 -6.14 2.35
CA SER A 33 -25.63 -6.64 1.18
C SER A 33 -25.17 -5.93 -0.10
N GLY A 34 -25.10 -6.66 -1.21
CA GLY A 34 -24.77 -6.11 -2.52
C GLY A 34 -23.29 -5.91 -2.82
N THR A 35 -22.38 -6.39 -1.95
CA THR A 35 -20.95 -6.50 -2.27
C THR A 35 -20.66 -7.81 -2.98
N ASN A 36 -19.60 -7.82 -3.82
CA ASN A 36 -19.16 -9.01 -4.53
C ASN A 36 -18.21 -9.87 -3.71
N SER A 37 -17.70 -9.33 -2.59
CA SER A 37 -16.70 -9.98 -1.76
C SER A 37 -17.13 -10.10 -0.31
N CYS A 38 -16.46 -11.01 0.39
CA CYS A 38 -16.40 -11.11 1.83
C CYS A 38 -14.95 -10.89 2.26
N SER A 39 -14.77 -10.25 3.39
CA SER A 39 -13.46 -10.08 4.00
C SER A 39 -13.47 -10.74 5.37
N TYR A 40 -12.48 -11.58 5.61
CA TYR A 40 -12.25 -12.29 6.84
C TYR A 40 -10.91 -11.90 7.45
N MET A 41 -10.86 -11.69 8.76
CA MET A 41 -9.62 -11.48 9.47
C MET A 41 -9.65 -12.17 10.83
N ARG A 42 -8.58 -12.89 11.15
CA ARG A 42 -8.27 -13.34 12.51
C ARG A 42 -7.22 -12.40 13.10
N VAL A 43 -7.55 -11.77 14.21
CA VAL A 43 -6.64 -10.94 15.01
C VAL A 43 -6.22 -11.74 16.23
N VAL A 44 -4.93 -12.04 16.37
CA VAL A 44 -4.34 -12.56 17.61
C VAL A 44 -3.89 -11.36 18.42
N HIS A 45 -4.31 -11.28 19.70
CA HIS A 45 -4.00 -10.16 20.59
C HIS A 45 -2.59 -10.30 21.19
N ALA A 46 -1.63 -10.54 20.33
CA ALA A 46 -0.21 -10.61 20.66
C ALA A 46 0.63 -10.17 19.47
N GLY A 47 1.63 -9.33 19.72
CA GLY A 47 2.60 -8.82 18.76
C GLY A 47 4.01 -8.90 19.33
N SER A 48 4.92 -8.14 18.75
CA SER A 48 6.33 -8.20 19.16
C SER A 48 6.60 -7.69 20.59
N LYS A 49 5.73 -6.86 21.16
CA LYS A 49 5.86 -6.46 22.56
C LYS A 49 5.71 -7.63 23.55
N ASP A 50 4.98 -8.66 23.14
CA ASP A 50 4.63 -9.80 24.00
C ASP A 50 5.70 -10.91 23.97
N GLU A 51 6.79 -10.71 23.26
CA GLU A 51 7.92 -11.66 23.17
C GLU A 51 8.76 -11.73 24.45
N VAL A 52 8.76 -10.67 25.26
CA VAL A 52 9.63 -10.54 26.44
C VAL A 52 9.37 -11.63 27.47
N GLY A 53 10.41 -12.40 27.79
CA GLY A 53 10.34 -13.49 28.78
C GLY A 53 9.73 -14.80 28.26
N ILE A 54 9.31 -14.85 26.99
CA ILE A 54 8.68 -16.02 26.37
C ILE A 54 9.50 -16.54 25.20
N SER A 55 10.00 -15.62 24.37
CA SER A 55 10.77 -15.94 23.15
C SER A 55 11.86 -14.89 22.89
N LYS A 56 12.68 -15.14 21.89
CA LYS A 56 13.60 -14.15 21.33
C LYS A 56 12.84 -13.11 20.49
N SER A 57 13.51 -11.98 20.22
CA SER A 57 12.93 -10.92 19.42
C SER A 57 12.73 -11.37 17.97
N GLY A 58 11.55 -11.02 17.39
CA GLY A 58 11.15 -11.42 16.05
C GLY A 58 10.33 -12.71 15.98
N ALA A 59 10.05 -13.38 17.09
CA ALA A 59 9.27 -14.62 17.13
C ALA A 59 7.84 -14.44 16.64
N ALA A 60 7.18 -13.34 16.99
CA ALA A 60 5.83 -13.03 16.54
C ALA A 60 5.75 -12.92 15.01
N HIS A 61 6.68 -12.20 14.40
CA HIS A 61 6.77 -12.01 12.95
C HIS A 61 7.18 -13.31 12.24
N PHE A 62 8.13 -14.06 12.82
CA PHE A 62 8.53 -15.34 12.26
C PHE A 62 7.37 -16.35 12.24
N LEU A 63 6.56 -16.40 13.29
CA LEU A 63 5.36 -17.26 13.33
C LEU A 63 4.30 -16.85 12.31
N GLU A 64 4.19 -15.56 12.00
CA GLU A 64 3.37 -15.10 10.88
C GLU A 64 3.82 -15.77 9.59
N HIS A 65 5.10 -15.70 9.25
CA HIS A 65 5.69 -16.36 8.09
C HIS A 65 5.45 -17.87 8.09
N MET A 66 5.74 -18.53 9.22
CA MET A 66 5.56 -19.97 9.36
C MET A 66 4.11 -20.42 9.21
N SER A 67 3.14 -19.53 9.52
CA SER A 67 1.72 -19.85 9.35
C SER A 67 1.32 -20.11 7.89
N PHE A 68 2.10 -19.68 6.92
CA PHE A 68 1.93 -20.00 5.50
C PHE A 68 2.60 -21.32 5.10
N ARG A 69 3.29 -21.98 6.05
CA ARG A 69 4.03 -23.25 5.85
C ARG A 69 3.39 -24.47 6.53
N ILE A 70 2.52 -24.21 7.51
CA ILE A 70 1.96 -25.25 8.37
C ILE A 70 0.96 -26.16 7.65
N ASP A 71 0.25 -25.68 6.65
CA ASP A 71 -0.88 -26.37 6.01
C ASP A 71 -0.54 -27.12 4.72
N ASP A 72 0.75 -27.39 4.45
CA ASP A 72 1.24 -28.02 3.21
C ASP A 72 0.76 -27.31 1.94
N GLY A 73 0.56 -26.01 2.02
CA GLY A 73 0.18 -25.18 0.88
C GLY A 73 -1.32 -25.08 0.62
N LYS A 74 -2.19 -25.60 1.49
CA LYS A 74 -3.66 -25.49 1.31
C LYS A 74 -4.15 -24.05 1.26
N ILE A 75 -3.48 -23.12 1.95
CA ILE A 75 -3.81 -21.70 1.86
C ILE A 75 -3.70 -21.18 0.42
N TRP A 76 -2.80 -21.75 -0.38
CA TRP A 76 -2.61 -21.35 -1.78
C TRP A 76 -3.73 -21.87 -2.69
N GLU A 77 -4.52 -22.87 -2.24
CA GLU A 77 -5.74 -23.27 -2.95
C GLU A 77 -6.79 -22.16 -2.96
N LEU A 78 -6.82 -21.31 -1.91
CA LEU A 78 -7.67 -20.13 -1.87
C LEU A 78 -7.15 -19.04 -2.83
N ALA A 79 -5.84 -18.80 -2.83
CA ALA A 79 -5.23 -17.86 -3.78
C ALA A 79 -5.48 -18.30 -5.23
N ALA A 80 -5.55 -19.60 -5.47
CA ALA A 80 -5.92 -20.18 -6.76
C ALA A 80 -7.33 -19.81 -7.22
N LYS A 81 -8.22 -19.58 -6.29
CA LYS A 81 -9.61 -19.16 -6.57
C LYS A 81 -9.75 -17.65 -6.75
N GLY A 82 -8.63 -16.91 -6.72
CA GLY A 82 -8.59 -15.46 -6.84
C GLY A 82 -8.64 -14.70 -5.52
N ASP A 83 -8.62 -15.40 -4.39
CA ASP A 83 -8.65 -14.78 -3.06
C ASP A 83 -7.37 -13.99 -2.80
N GLN A 84 -7.52 -12.85 -2.14
CA GLN A 84 -6.39 -12.05 -1.66
C GLN A 84 -6.06 -12.47 -0.24
N ILE A 85 -4.86 -12.99 -0.05
CA ILE A 85 -4.41 -13.53 1.23
C ILE A 85 -3.16 -12.78 1.68
N ASN A 86 -3.15 -12.35 2.93
CA ASN A 86 -1.96 -11.79 3.54
C ASN A 86 -2.03 -11.89 5.06
N ALA A 87 -0.93 -11.50 5.71
CA ALA A 87 -0.86 -11.34 7.15
C ALA A 87 0.03 -10.15 7.50
N ASN A 88 -0.01 -9.75 8.74
CA ASN A 88 0.85 -8.67 9.21
C ASN A 88 1.00 -8.74 10.72
N THR A 89 2.21 -8.59 11.20
CA THR A 89 2.58 -8.46 12.60
C THR A 89 2.98 -7.03 12.91
N ASN A 90 2.50 -6.52 14.04
CA ASN A 90 2.93 -5.25 14.59
C ASN A 90 3.29 -5.38 16.08
N LEU A 91 3.48 -4.26 16.75
CA LEU A 91 3.84 -4.24 18.17
C LEU A 91 2.78 -4.91 19.06
N ASP A 92 1.49 -4.80 18.73
CA ASP A 92 0.35 -5.15 19.59
C ASP A 92 -0.42 -6.39 19.14
N SER A 93 -0.32 -6.80 17.89
CA SER A 93 -1.15 -7.87 17.32
C SER A 93 -0.54 -8.50 16.09
N THR A 94 -0.96 -9.74 15.82
CA THR A 94 -0.74 -10.43 14.55
C THR A 94 -2.08 -10.66 13.86
N LYS A 95 -2.19 -10.30 12.60
CA LYS A 95 -3.41 -10.32 11.79
C LYS A 95 -3.22 -11.22 10.58
N PHE A 96 -4.18 -12.11 10.35
CA PHE A 96 -4.26 -12.99 9.17
C PHE A 96 -5.56 -12.69 8.45
N PHE A 97 -5.52 -12.38 7.17
CA PHE A 97 -6.74 -12.01 6.46
C PHE A 97 -6.85 -12.61 5.07
N VAL A 98 -8.09 -12.80 4.67
CA VAL A 98 -8.49 -13.30 3.36
C VAL A 98 -9.66 -12.47 2.84
N ILE A 99 -9.54 -11.94 1.63
CA ILE A 99 -10.64 -11.33 0.89
C ILE A 99 -11.05 -12.33 -0.18
N HIS A 100 -12.30 -12.77 -0.16
CA HIS A 100 -12.77 -13.90 -0.93
C HIS A 100 -14.18 -13.69 -1.50
N LEU A 101 -14.59 -14.51 -2.45
CA LEU A 101 -15.96 -14.54 -2.95
C LEU A 101 -16.92 -15.18 -1.93
N PRO A 102 -18.20 -14.79 -1.87
CA PRO A 102 -19.14 -15.25 -0.83
C PRO A 102 -19.27 -16.77 -0.68
N GLY A 103 -19.21 -17.54 -1.77
CA GLY A 103 -19.29 -19.01 -1.75
C GLY A 103 -18.08 -19.74 -1.13
N GLN A 104 -17.00 -19.04 -0.79
CA GLN A 104 -15.74 -19.63 -0.30
C GLN A 104 -15.58 -19.53 1.22
N THR A 105 -16.51 -18.93 1.93
CA THR A 105 -16.41 -18.66 3.39
C THR A 105 -16.15 -19.92 4.20
N GLU A 106 -16.74 -21.06 3.85
CA GLU A 106 -16.51 -22.33 4.57
C GLU A 106 -15.07 -22.82 4.38
N ASP A 107 -14.56 -22.80 3.16
CA ASP A 107 -13.17 -23.22 2.84
C ASP A 107 -12.16 -22.35 3.58
N VAL A 108 -12.37 -21.00 3.58
CA VAL A 108 -11.53 -20.04 4.31
C VAL A 108 -11.47 -20.37 5.78
N LEU A 109 -12.63 -20.58 6.42
CA LEU A 109 -12.69 -20.92 7.85
C LEU A 109 -12.09 -22.27 8.17
N LYS A 110 -12.30 -23.26 7.33
CA LYS A 110 -11.72 -24.60 7.49
C LYS A 110 -10.20 -24.57 7.45
N ILE A 111 -9.63 -23.85 6.47
CA ILE A 111 -8.17 -23.74 6.29
C ILE A 111 -7.57 -22.92 7.43
N ASP A 112 -8.17 -21.76 7.77
CA ASP A 112 -7.63 -20.92 8.85
C ASP A 112 -7.74 -21.59 10.23
N ALA A 113 -8.82 -22.32 10.52
CA ALA A 113 -8.94 -23.11 11.73
C ALA A 113 -7.85 -24.19 11.83
N HIS A 114 -7.55 -24.88 10.73
CA HIS A 114 -6.46 -25.86 10.69
C HIS A 114 -5.10 -25.20 10.98
N ARG A 115 -4.81 -24.04 10.37
CA ARG A 115 -3.59 -23.26 10.62
C ARG A 115 -3.49 -22.74 12.06
N PHE A 116 -4.62 -22.37 12.65
CA PHE A 116 -4.67 -21.87 14.03
C PHE A 116 -4.51 -22.99 15.08
N SER A 117 -5.03 -24.19 14.81
CA SER A 117 -4.96 -25.34 15.73
C SER A 117 -3.73 -26.22 15.55
N ASN A 118 -2.95 -26.03 14.51
CA ASN A 118 -1.80 -26.88 14.22
C ASN A 118 -0.60 -26.48 15.07
N HIS A 119 -0.05 -27.46 15.81
CA HIS A 119 0.79 -27.23 16.98
C HIS A 119 2.29 -27.44 16.76
N SER A 120 2.79 -27.64 15.56
CA SER A 120 4.24 -27.75 15.35
C SER A 120 4.70 -26.93 14.16
N VAL A 121 5.74 -26.15 14.40
CA VAL A 121 6.50 -25.48 13.34
C VAL A 121 7.37 -26.55 12.66
N PRO A 122 7.21 -26.82 11.34
CA PRO A 122 8.01 -27.83 10.67
C PRO A 122 9.49 -27.46 10.68
N GLU A 123 10.33 -28.25 11.32
CA GLU A 123 11.75 -27.95 11.51
C GLU A 123 12.52 -27.81 10.20
N ASP A 124 12.14 -28.62 9.20
CA ASP A 124 12.73 -28.59 7.86
C ASP A 124 12.45 -27.28 7.09
N LYS A 125 11.41 -26.53 7.49
CA LYS A 125 11.02 -25.26 6.85
C LYS A 125 11.57 -24.03 7.58
N ILE A 126 12.04 -24.19 8.81
CA ILE A 126 12.55 -23.08 9.63
C ILE A 126 13.75 -22.40 8.96
N SER A 127 14.70 -23.16 8.47
CA SER A 127 15.93 -22.62 7.88
C SER A 127 15.66 -21.79 6.61
N VAL A 128 14.72 -22.23 5.79
CA VAL A 128 14.33 -21.54 4.55
C VAL A 128 13.62 -20.21 4.89
N GLU A 129 12.68 -20.25 5.85
CA GLU A 129 11.93 -19.05 6.20
C GLU A 129 12.78 -18.07 7.02
N MET A 130 13.67 -18.56 7.84
CA MET A 130 14.67 -17.75 8.56
C MET A 130 15.54 -16.94 7.60
N GLN A 131 15.95 -17.55 6.47
CA GLN A 131 16.69 -16.83 5.44
C GLN A 131 15.83 -15.73 4.78
N ALA A 132 14.54 -15.99 4.56
CA ALA A 132 13.62 -14.97 4.03
C ALA A 132 13.45 -13.79 5.00
N VAL A 133 13.22 -14.05 6.28
CA VAL A 133 13.11 -13.01 7.33
C VAL A 133 14.40 -12.24 7.50
N LYS A 134 15.56 -12.92 7.47
CA LYS A 134 16.88 -12.27 7.49
C LYS A 134 17.06 -11.31 6.31
N ASN A 135 16.68 -11.74 5.12
CA ASN A 135 16.78 -10.90 3.92
C ASN A 135 15.85 -9.67 4.03
N GLU A 136 14.65 -9.82 4.57
CA GLU A 136 13.74 -8.71 4.82
C GLU A 136 14.32 -7.72 5.84
N LEU A 137 14.90 -8.22 6.92
CA LEU A 137 15.58 -7.40 7.93
C LEU A 137 16.74 -6.62 7.33
N LEU A 138 17.57 -7.27 6.50
CA LEU A 138 18.66 -6.60 5.78
C LEU A 138 18.14 -5.51 4.83
N GLN A 139 17.05 -5.76 4.11
CA GLN A 139 16.40 -4.73 3.28
C GLN A 139 15.91 -3.54 4.11
N ASN A 140 15.32 -3.77 5.27
CA ASN A 140 14.92 -2.69 6.17
C ASN A 140 16.14 -1.89 6.70
N HIS A 141 17.26 -2.57 6.99
CA HIS A 141 18.50 -1.93 7.40
C HIS A 141 19.18 -1.10 6.30
N THR A 142 18.84 -1.32 5.02
CA THR A 142 19.40 -0.48 3.93
C THR A 142 18.60 0.81 3.72
N ARG A 143 17.39 0.91 4.27
CA ARG A 143 16.50 2.06 4.08
C ARG A 143 16.68 3.08 5.20
N THR A 144 17.05 4.30 4.84
CA THR A 144 17.34 5.40 5.80
C THR A 144 16.18 5.68 6.76
N GLY A 145 14.95 5.75 6.26
CA GLY A 145 13.76 6.03 7.08
C GLY A 145 13.53 4.97 8.17
N PRO A 146 13.38 3.69 7.86
CA PRO A 146 13.25 2.62 8.85
C PRO A 146 14.38 2.62 9.88
N ARG A 147 15.65 2.81 9.48
CA ARG A 147 16.79 2.91 10.41
C ARG A 147 16.67 4.08 11.37
N MET A 148 16.27 5.26 10.86
CA MET A 148 16.05 6.43 11.70
C MET A 148 14.94 6.17 12.72
N PHE A 149 13.80 5.63 12.31
CA PHE A 149 12.68 5.33 13.21
C PHE A 149 13.05 4.27 14.25
N ALA A 150 13.79 3.23 13.86
CA ALA A 150 14.31 2.22 14.78
C ALA A 150 15.22 2.84 15.85
N ALA A 151 16.16 3.68 15.45
CA ALA A 151 17.08 4.35 16.38
C ALA A 151 16.36 5.32 17.33
N VAL A 152 15.42 6.10 16.80
CA VAL A 152 14.57 6.98 17.63
C VAL A 152 13.82 6.18 18.67
N THR A 153 13.19 5.08 18.27
CA THR A 153 12.37 4.25 19.15
C THR A 153 13.25 3.58 20.22
N ALA A 154 14.38 2.99 19.83
CA ALA A 154 15.33 2.39 20.76
C ALA A 154 15.89 3.40 21.78
N MET A 155 16.08 4.66 21.39
CA MET A 155 16.55 5.72 22.28
C MET A 155 15.43 6.27 23.17
N ALA A 156 14.19 6.34 22.67
CA ALA A 156 13.06 6.92 23.39
C ALA A 156 12.54 6.02 24.50
N PHE A 157 12.60 4.69 24.35
CA PHE A 157 12.15 3.73 25.34
C PHE A 157 13.33 3.16 26.14
N THR A 158 13.11 2.92 27.44
CA THR A 158 14.13 2.35 28.34
C THR A 158 13.66 1.07 29.02
N ALA A 159 12.36 0.84 29.11
CA ALA A 159 11.78 -0.30 29.78
C ALA A 159 10.72 -0.99 28.94
N HIS A 160 9.88 -0.25 28.24
CA HIS A 160 8.78 -0.83 27.49
C HIS A 160 9.27 -1.58 26.24
N PRO A 161 8.73 -2.77 25.93
CA PRO A 161 9.12 -3.58 24.76
C PRO A 161 8.98 -2.87 23.40
N TYR A 162 8.27 -1.77 23.30
CA TYR A 162 8.19 -0.96 22.08
C TYR A 162 9.55 -0.42 21.62
N MET A 163 10.58 -0.51 22.43
CA MET A 163 11.96 -0.21 22.02
C MET A 163 12.49 -1.14 20.92
N ARG A 164 11.90 -2.34 20.77
CA ARG A 164 12.34 -3.36 19.81
C ARG A 164 11.61 -3.25 18.48
N GLN A 165 12.28 -3.67 17.41
CA GLN A 165 11.66 -3.79 16.11
C GLN A 165 10.83 -5.07 16.01
N THR A 166 9.68 -5.00 15.30
CA THR A 166 8.79 -6.15 15.11
C THR A 166 9.46 -7.32 14.39
N ILE A 167 10.34 -7.02 13.44
CA ILE A 167 11.07 -8.04 12.69
C ILE A 167 12.16 -8.75 13.51
N GLY A 168 12.53 -8.18 14.66
CA GLY A 168 13.56 -8.70 15.55
C GLY A 168 14.98 -8.24 15.20
N GLU A 169 15.93 -8.81 15.89
CA GLU A 169 17.37 -8.59 15.70
C GLU A 169 17.99 -9.77 14.93
N ILE A 170 19.00 -9.51 14.08
CA ILE A 170 19.64 -10.54 13.25
C ILE A 170 20.13 -11.72 14.11
N SER A 171 20.82 -11.42 15.21
CA SER A 171 21.36 -12.43 16.14
C SER A 171 20.27 -13.31 16.76
N ASP A 172 19.13 -12.73 17.09
CA ASP A 172 18.01 -13.44 17.67
C ASP A 172 17.35 -14.35 16.64
N VAL A 173 17.10 -13.81 15.43
CA VAL A 173 16.52 -14.58 14.31
C VAL A 173 17.40 -15.77 13.94
N GLU A 174 18.73 -15.56 13.79
CA GLU A 174 19.68 -16.63 13.41
C GLU A 174 19.83 -17.73 14.47
N ASN A 175 19.64 -17.40 15.73
CA ASN A 175 19.83 -18.33 16.85
C ASN A 175 18.51 -18.84 17.45
N SER A 176 17.36 -18.52 16.84
CA SER A 176 16.06 -19.00 17.29
C SER A 176 15.88 -20.49 16.98
N LYS A 177 15.17 -21.18 17.87
CA LYS A 177 14.86 -22.63 17.77
C LYS A 177 13.38 -22.85 17.69
N ALA A 178 12.96 -23.99 17.13
CA ALA A 178 11.57 -24.37 16.96
C ALA A 178 10.76 -24.24 18.26
N ASN A 179 11.31 -24.71 19.37
CA ASN A 179 10.63 -24.68 20.67
C ASN A 179 10.37 -23.25 21.20
N GLU A 180 11.13 -22.24 20.81
CA GLU A 180 10.89 -20.84 21.19
C GLU A 180 9.68 -20.29 20.46
N PHE A 181 9.52 -20.65 19.19
CA PHE A 181 8.33 -20.30 18.39
C PHE A 181 7.09 -21.04 18.89
N ASP A 182 7.21 -22.34 19.22
CA ASP A 182 6.15 -23.13 19.79
C ASP A 182 5.69 -22.57 21.13
N ASN A 183 6.59 -22.15 22.02
CA ASN A 183 6.26 -21.52 23.31
C ASN A 183 5.42 -20.24 23.10
N TYR A 184 5.84 -19.36 22.18
CA TYR A 184 5.08 -18.13 21.89
C TYR A 184 3.70 -18.44 21.31
N ARG A 185 3.61 -19.39 20.37
CA ARG A 185 2.35 -19.80 19.78
C ARG A 185 1.42 -20.41 20.82
N ASP A 186 1.87 -21.37 21.60
CA ASP A 186 1.05 -22.09 22.60
C ASP A 186 0.52 -21.14 23.67
N HIS A 187 1.26 -20.07 23.95
CA HIS A 187 0.84 -19.06 24.90
C HIS A 187 -0.22 -18.11 24.32
N PHE A 188 -0.04 -17.62 23.10
CA PHE A 188 -0.84 -16.53 22.55
C PHE A 188 -1.85 -16.93 21.47
N TYR A 189 -1.63 -18.04 20.74
CA TYR A 189 -2.50 -18.45 19.63
C TYR A 189 -3.61 -19.38 20.13
N VAL A 190 -4.43 -18.87 21.01
CA VAL A 190 -5.54 -19.58 21.66
C VAL A 190 -6.87 -18.84 21.42
N PRO A 191 -8.02 -19.56 21.39
CA PRO A 191 -9.31 -18.95 21.04
C PRO A 191 -9.68 -17.72 21.85
N ASN A 192 -9.47 -17.73 23.16
CA ASN A 192 -9.78 -16.61 24.06
C ASN A 192 -8.81 -15.42 23.92
N ASN A 193 -7.73 -15.55 23.15
CA ASN A 193 -6.83 -14.46 22.79
C ASN A 193 -6.94 -14.07 21.31
N ALA A 194 -8.02 -14.46 20.65
CA ALA A 194 -8.24 -14.16 19.24
C ALA A 194 -9.63 -13.56 19.01
N THR A 195 -9.73 -12.74 17.96
CA THR A 195 -10.99 -12.21 17.45
C THR A 195 -11.10 -12.49 15.96
N LEU A 196 -12.21 -13.09 15.53
CA LEU A 196 -12.55 -13.27 14.13
C LEU A 196 -13.45 -12.13 13.67
N ILE A 197 -13.14 -11.52 12.54
CA ILE A 197 -13.89 -10.39 11.98
C ILE A 197 -14.34 -10.78 10.57
N PHE A 198 -15.63 -10.59 10.30
CA PHE A 198 -16.21 -10.81 8.97
C PHE A 198 -16.94 -9.56 8.52
N THR A 199 -16.69 -9.15 7.27
CA THR A 199 -17.40 -8.03 6.64
C THR A 199 -17.76 -8.40 5.20
N GLY A 200 -18.91 -7.93 4.70
CA GLY A 200 -19.32 -8.17 3.31
C GLY A 200 -20.59 -9.00 3.16
N ASN A 201 -20.72 -9.67 2.02
CA ASN A 201 -21.95 -10.34 1.62
C ASN A 201 -22.01 -11.80 2.14
N PHE A 202 -22.51 -11.98 3.33
CA PHE A 202 -22.68 -13.31 3.93
C PHE A 202 -23.94 -13.40 4.83
N ASN A 203 -24.35 -14.62 5.14
CA ASN A 203 -25.38 -14.87 6.14
C ASN A 203 -24.74 -15.04 7.52
N PRO A 204 -25.06 -14.20 8.55
CA PRO A 204 -24.47 -14.29 9.88
C PRO A 204 -24.66 -15.63 10.56
N GLN A 205 -25.82 -16.27 10.43
CA GLN A 205 -26.09 -17.56 11.08
C GLN A 205 -25.23 -18.67 10.47
N THR A 206 -25.04 -18.66 9.15
CA THR A 206 -24.18 -19.61 8.45
C THR A 206 -22.73 -19.46 8.89
N VAL A 207 -22.23 -18.23 8.98
CA VAL A 207 -20.86 -17.97 9.48
C VAL A 207 -20.69 -18.48 10.91
N LEU A 208 -21.63 -18.19 11.80
CA LEU A 208 -21.57 -18.69 13.19
C LEU A 208 -21.60 -20.22 13.27
N GLN A 209 -22.33 -20.90 12.37
CA GLN A 209 -22.32 -22.37 12.29
C GLN A 209 -20.95 -22.89 11.84
N TYR A 210 -20.34 -22.29 10.81
CA TYR A 210 -19.01 -22.67 10.35
C TYR A 210 -17.94 -22.40 11.41
N VAL A 211 -17.96 -21.23 12.07
CA VAL A 211 -17.03 -20.95 13.18
C VAL A 211 -17.20 -21.97 14.31
N HIS A 212 -18.43 -22.32 14.70
CA HIS A 212 -18.63 -23.37 15.69
C HIS A 212 -18.11 -24.74 15.24
N LYS A 213 -18.33 -25.10 13.98
CA LYS A 213 -17.88 -26.37 13.38
C LYS A 213 -16.36 -26.52 13.44
N TYR A 214 -15.63 -25.47 13.08
CA TYR A 214 -14.18 -25.54 12.89
C TYR A 214 -13.37 -25.05 14.11
N PHE A 215 -13.85 -24.06 14.86
CA PHE A 215 -13.15 -23.49 16.01
C PHE A 215 -13.77 -23.88 17.36
N GLY A 216 -15.01 -24.35 17.39
CA GLY A 216 -15.77 -24.52 18.62
C GLY A 216 -15.23 -25.59 19.57
N ASN A 217 -14.45 -26.55 19.07
CA ASN A 217 -13.84 -27.62 19.89
C ASN A 217 -12.39 -27.31 20.28
N MET A 218 -11.81 -26.23 19.82
CA MET A 218 -10.47 -25.82 20.27
C MET A 218 -10.47 -25.53 21.77
N PRO A 219 -9.46 -25.99 22.51
CA PRO A 219 -9.36 -25.70 23.93
C PRO A 219 -9.22 -24.22 24.20
N LYS A 220 -9.83 -23.76 25.30
CA LYS A 220 -9.55 -22.45 25.86
C LYS A 220 -8.12 -22.44 26.41
N GLY A 221 -7.33 -21.43 26.03
CA GLY A 221 -5.99 -21.23 26.57
C GLY A 221 -5.99 -20.58 27.95
N ILE A 222 -4.81 -20.46 28.52
CA ILE A 222 -4.59 -19.67 29.74
C ILE A 222 -4.91 -18.21 29.42
N ASN A 223 -5.45 -17.45 30.34
CA ASN A 223 -5.65 -16.03 30.15
C ASN A 223 -4.28 -15.35 29.96
N CYS A 224 -4.04 -14.84 28.76
CA CYS A 224 -2.84 -14.11 28.45
C CYS A 224 -2.89 -12.76 29.18
N ASN A 225 -2.16 -12.63 30.27
CA ASN A 225 -1.96 -11.33 30.88
C ASN A 225 -0.87 -10.60 30.08
N PRO A 226 -1.15 -9.38 29.56
CA PRO A 226 -0.12 -8.62 28.89
C PRO A 226 1.05 -8.38 29.86
N VAL A 227 2.26 -8.53 29.36
CA VAL A 227 3.46 -8.20 30.15
C VAL A 227 3.45 -6.70 30.39
N HIS A 228 3.11 -6.28 31.59
CA HIS A 228 3.14 -4.88 31.99
C HIS A 228 4.56 -4.46 32.38
N CYS A 229 5.27 -3.85 31.44
CA CYS A 229 6.49 -3.11 31.70
C CYS A 229 6.25 -1.65 31.26
N PRO A 230 5.59 -0.80 32.08
CA PRO A 230 5.30 0.56 31.71
C PRO A 230 6.58 1.35 31.50
N GLU A 231 6.62 2.15 30.45
CA GLU A 231 7.72 3.08 30.25
C GLU A 231 7.70 4.17 31.33
N PRO A 232 8.80 4.40 32.05
CA PRO A 232 8.90 5.53 32.98
C PRO A 232 8.84 6.85 32.23
N ALA A 233 8.30 7.88 32.88
CA ALA A 233 8.25 9.22 32.31
C ALA A 233 9.66 9.70 31.92
N GLN A 234 9.79 10.18 30.70
CA GLN A 234 11.04 10.79 30.25
C GLN A 234 11.23 12.16 30.92
N ASN A 235 12.35 12.33 31.61
CA ASN A 235 12.69 13.54 32.38
C ASN A 235 14.01 14.16 31.93
N GLY A 236 14.31 14.07 30.64
CA GLY A 236 15.51 14.65 30.04
C GLY A 236 15.60 14.44 28.54
N LEU A 237 16.23 15.39 27.86
CA LEU A 237 16.52 15.30 26.43
C LEU A 237 17.41 14.09 26.15
N ARG A 238 17.02 13.27 25.13
CA ARG A 238 17.82 12.16 24.61
C ARG A 238 18.26 12.50 23.19
N ILE A 239 19.51 12.20 22.85
CA ILE A 239 20.08 12.50 21.53
C ILE A 239 20.80 11.29 20.99
N SER A 240 20.56 10.95 19.73
CA SER A 240 21.31 9.96 18.97
C SER A 240 21.72 10.50 17.61
N GLU A 241 22.84 10.03 17.10
CA GLU A 241 23.33 10.34 15.76
C GLU A 241 23.65 9.06 15.01
N LEU A 242 23.17 8.97 13.78
CA LEU A 242 23.40 7.87 12.87
C LEU A 242 24.27 8.32 11.71
N ASN A 243 25.51 7.82 11.68
CA ASN A 243 26.41 7.99 10.54
C ASN A 243 26.23 6.80 9.61
N ILE A 244 25.40 6.96 8.57
CA ILE A 244 25.02 5.88 7.67
C ILE A 244 25.02 6.35 6.22
N SER A 245 25.09 5.40 5.28
CA SER A 245 24.84 5.71 3.89
C SER A 245 23.42 6.25 3.75
N ALA A 246 23.29 7.54 3.48
CA ALA A 246 22.01 8.23 3.36
C ALA A 246 22.10 9.30 2.26
N PRO A 247 21.00 9.54 1.52
CA PRO A 247 21.00 10.50 0.41
C PRO A 247 21.04 11.96 0.86
N CYS A 248 20.65 12.24 2.10
CA CYS A 248 20.62 13.58 2.67
C CYS A 248 20.62 13.51 4.20
N HIS A 249 20.88 14.65 4.82
CA HIS A 249 20.70 14.78 6.26
C HIS A 249 19.22 14.69 6.63
N MET A 250 18.90 13.92 7.67
CA MET A 250 17.55 13.82 8.21
C MET A 250 17.58 14.14 9.71
N LEU A 251 16.49 14.72 10.18
CA LEU A 251 16.29 15.03 11.59
C LEU A 251 14.92 14.51 12.01
N CYS A 252 14.86 13.86 13.18
CA CYS A 252 13.62 13.41 13.77
C CYS A 252 13.55 13.82 15.24
N LEU A 253 12.47 14.50 15.61
CA LEU A 253 12.09 14.76 16.99
C LEU A 253 10.97 13.79 17.35
N ALA A 254 11.10 13.08 18.46
CA ALA A 254 10.08 12.18 18.97
C ALA A 254 9.68 12.56 20.40
N PHE A 255 8.39 12.38 20.73
CA PHE A 255 7.81 12.71 22.02
C PHE A 255 6.90 11.58 22.47
N HIS A 256 6.97 11.15 23.74
CA HIS A 256 6.01 10.20 24.29
C HIS A 256 4.59 10.76 24.28
N THR A 257 3.64 9.92 23.88
CA THR A 257 2.22 10.27 23.74
C THR A 257 1.37 9.48 24.73
N PRO A 258 0.15 9.93 25.03
CA PRO A 258 -0.89 9.08 25.61
C PRO A 258 -1.17 7.86 24.72
N ASN A 259 -1.79 6.81 25.29
CA ASN A 259 -2.19 5.64 24.53
C ASN A 259 -3.27 5.96 23.48
N GLY A 260 -3.38 5.12 22.46
CA GLY A 260 -4.22 5.33 21.27
C GLY A 260 -5.73 5.39 21.53
N ARG A 261 -6.20 5.07 22.76
CA ARG A 261 -7.63 5.06 23.12
C ARG A 261 -8.13 6.37 23.70
N THR A 262 -7.25 7.35 23.97
CA THR A 262 -7.59 8.57 24.68
C THR A 262 -8.03 9.71 23.76
N LYS A 263 -8.83 10.64 24.28
CA LYS A 263 -9.18 11.90 23.63
C LYS A 263 -7.91 12.73 23.33
N GLU A 264 -6.93 12.68 24.22
CA GLU A 264 -5.62 13.34 24.07
C GLU A 264 -4.87 12.85 22.84
N PHE A 265 -4.90 11.53 22.56
CA PHE A 265 -4.30 10.98 21.34
C PHE A 265 -4.99 11.52 20.08
N LEU A 266 -6.33 11.56 20.04
CA LEU A 266 -7.06 12.15 18.91
C LEU A 266 -6.76 13.65 18.76
N THR A 267 -6.55 14.36 19.88
CA THR A 267 -6.11 15.76 19.87
C THR A 267 -4.74 15.92 19.23
N LEU A 268 -3.77 15.03 19.54
CA LEU A 268 -2.46 15.01 18.88
C LEU A 268 -2.56 14.72 17.38
N LYS A 269 -3.49 13.88 16.95
CA LYS A 269 -3.74 13.65 15.51
C LYS A 269 -4.24 14.91 14.82
N ILE A 270 -5.07 15.71 15.47
CA ILE A 270 -5.49 17.03 14.94
C ILE A 270 -4.27 17.96 14.84
N ILE A 271 -3.42 18.02 15.87
CA ILE A 271 -2.18 18.82 15.83
C ILE A 271 -1.28 18.37 14.68
N ALA A 272 -1.10 17.06 14.50
CA ALA A 272 -0.34 16.49 13.38
C ALA A 272 -0.87 16.96 12.02
N ASN A 273 -2.19 16.96 11.85
CA ASN A 273 -2.83 17.43 10.62
C ASN A 273 -2.61 18.94 10.42
N LEU A 274 -2.73 19.74 11.48
CA LEU A 274 -2.52 21.19 11.42
C LEU A 274 -1.05 21.58 11.21
N LEU A 275 -0.12 20.73 11.58
CA LEU A 275 1.32 20.94 11.37
C LEU A 275 1.72 20.62 9.92
N TRP A 276 1.25 19.49 9.38
CA TRP A 276 1.73 18.91 8.12
C TRP A 276 0.79 19.13 6.92
N LYS A 277 -0.49 18.80 7.07
CA LYS A 277 -1.42 18.83 5.94
C LYS A 277 -1.73 20.26 5.52
N ASN A 278 -1.67 20.46 4.20
CA ASN A 278 -1.99 21.69 3.48
C ASN A 278 -0.88 22.72 3.35
N ARG A 279 0.40 22.38 3.55
CA ARG A 279 1.51 23.31 3.32
C ARG A 279 1.29 24.78 3.80
N SER A 280 0.11 25.05 4.35
CA SER A 280 -0.32 26.30 4.97
C SER A 280 -0.26 26.25 6.49
N GLY A 281 -0.01 25.04 7.06
CA GLY A 281 0.10 24.83 8.49
C GLY A 281 1.35 25.48 9.10
N ARG A 282 1.44 25.41 10.43
CA ARG A 282 2.55 26.02 11.17
C ARG A 282 3.93 25.50 10.73
N GLY A 283 4.02 24.25 10.27
CA GLY A 283 5.26 23.67 9.74
C GLY A 283 5.77 24.31 8.43
N LYS A 284 4.93 25.06 7.70
CA LYS A 284 5.33 25.75 6.47
C LYS A 284 6.50 26.72 6.70
N GLN A 285 6.59 27.32 7.86
CA GLN A 285 7.66 28.24 8.20
C GLN A 285 9.05 27.59 8.04
N LEU A 286 9.22 26.33 8.46
CA LEU A 286 10.48 25.58 8.31
C LEU A 286 10.89 25.38 6.84
N LEU A 287 9.91 25.23 5.96
CA LEU A 287 10.16 25.10 4.51
C LEU A 287 10.48 26.44 3.86
N THR A 288 9.77 27.52 4.26
CA THR A 288 9.97 28.85 3.68
C THR A 288 11.29 29.49 4.13
N SER A 289 11.69 29.27 5.38
CA SER A 289 13.00 29.69 5.90
C SER A 289 14.17 28.81 5.48
N ASN A 290 13.91 27.77 4.68
CA ASN A 290 14.91 26.82 4.19
C ASN A 290 15.68 26.07 5.28
N ILE A 291 15.06 25.89 6.46
CA ILE A 291 15.59 25.08 7.56
C ILE A 291 15.46 23.61 7.21
N LEU A 292 14.29 23.23 6.70
CA LEU A 292 14.01 21.91 6.19
C LEU A 292 13.61 21.99 4.71
N HIS A 293 13.93 20.97 3.95
CA HIS A 293 13.49 20.80 2.56
C HIS A 293 12.15 20.07 2.47
N ASP A 294 11.92 19.17 3.39
CA ASP A 294 10.67 18.43 3.53
C ASP A 294 10.38 18.20 5.01
N ILE A 295 9.11 18.02 5.35
CA ILE A 295 8.66 17.68 6.70
C ILE A 295 7.67 16.51 6.67
N GLY A 296 7.70 15.68 7.70
CA GLY A 296 6.76 14.61 7.91
C GLY A 296 6.34 14.53 9.37
N VAL A 297 5.11 14.10 9.60
CA VAL A 297 4.57 13.84 10.93
C VAL A 297 3.99 12.45 10.95
N TYR A 298 4.40 11.65 11.92
CA TYR A 298 3.89 10.30 12.12
C TYR A 298 3.47 10.12 13.58
N CYS A 299 2.22 9.74 13.81
CA CYS A 299 1.66 9.51 15.14
C CYS A 299 0.81 8.23 15.08
N PRO A 300 1.43 7.05 15.20
CA PRO A 300 0.73 5.78 15.11
C PRO A 300 -0.13 5.52 16.34
N LYS A 301 -1.28 4.87 16.12
CA LYS A 301 -2.20 4.47 17.17
C LYS A 301 -1.76 3.12 17.72
N GLN A 302 -1.35 3.06 19.00
CA GLN A 302 -0.91 1.84 19.68
C GLN A 302 -1.74 1.59 20.94
N HIS A 303 -1.67 0.35 21.44
CA HIS A 303 -2.37 -0.05 22.67
C HIS A 303 -1.83 0.72 23.88
N ASP A 304 -0.52 0.78 24.03
CA ASP A 304 0.18 1.48 25.10
C ASP A 304 0.70 2.86 24.63
N PRO A 305 1.13 3.75 25.54
CA PRO A 305 1.76 5.01 25.16
C PRO A 305 2.92 4.82 24.19
N PHE A 306 2.94 5.58 23.09
CA PHE A 306 3.95 5.47 22.05
C PHE A 306 4.59 6.83 21.75
N LEU A 307 4.92 7.11 20.50
CA LEU A 307 5.64 8.30 20.10
C LEU A 307 4.88 9.12 19.04
N PHE A 308 5.01 10.41 19.15
CA PHE A 308 4.74 11.38 18.09
C PHE A 308 6.06 11.72 17.42
N PHE A 309 6.18 11.53 16.13
CA PHE A 309 7.38 11.79 15.33
C PHE A 309 7.17 13.04 14.47
N PHE A 310 8.08 13.97 14.56
CA PHE A 310 8.18 15.12 13.66
C PHE A 310 9.56 15.10 13.02
N HIS A 311 9.62 14.88 11.71
CA HIS A 311 10.89 14.68 11.01
C HIS A 311 10.97 15.54 9.75
N GLY A 312 12.18 15.73 9.25
CA GLY A 312 12.42 16.45 8.01
C GLY A 312 13.79 16.16 7.42
N THR A 313 13.96 16.56 6.16
CA THR A 313 15.22 16.45 5.40
C THR A 313 15.89 17.81 5.27
N MET A 314 17.22 17.81 5.21
CA MET A 314 18.05 19.01 5.07
C MET A 314 19.15 18.79 4.04
N GLY A 315 19.56 19.85 3.33
CA GLY A 315 20.70 19.78 2.41
C GLY A 315 22.06 19.75 3.12
N ARG A 316 22.14 20.40 4.29
CA ARG A 316 23.32 20.44 5.17
C ARG A 316 22.88 20.41 6.62
N PRO A 317 23.71 19.94 7.54
CA PRO A 317 23.41 19.99 8.97
C PRO A 317 23.11 21.43 9.40
N ASN A 318 22.01 21.58 10.12
CA ASN A 318 21.62 22.86 10.71
C ASN A 318 21.43 22.68 12.22
N PRO A 319 22.35 23.14 13.08
CA PRO A 319 22.26 22.98 14.52
C PRO A 319 21.03 23.66 15.16
N SER A 320 20.45 24.68 14.52
CA SER A 320 19.24 25.34 15.02
C SER A 320 17.95 24.57 14.68
N ALA A 321 17.97 23.66 13.71
CA ALA A 321 16.76 22.99 13.24
C ALA A 321 15.98 22.26 14.35
N PRO A 322 16.60 21.53 15.30
CA PRO A 322 15.84 20.89 16.38
C PRO A 322 15.11 21.91 17.27
N HIS A 323 15.73 23.06 17.53
CA HIS A 323 15.13 24.13 18.32
C HIS A 323 13.93 24.73 17.58
N GLU A 324 14.10 25.10 16.32
CA GLU A 324 13.06 25.74 15.53
C GLU A 324 11.86 24.77 15.27
N MET A 325 12.14 23.47 15.10
CA MET A 325 11.10 22.46 15.03
C MET A 325 10.32 22.35 16.35
N LEU A 326 11.03 22.37 17.49
CA LEU A 326 10.38 22.34 18.81
C LEU A 326 9.55 23.62 19.06
N GLU A 327 10.08 24.80 18.73
CA GLU A 327 9.36 26.07 18.88
C GLU A 327 8.02 26.06 18.12
N ILE A 328 8.01 25.57 16.88
CA ILE A 328 6.78 25.45 16.11
C ILE A 328 5.76 24.54 16.79
N LEU A 329 6.19 23.40 17.33
CA LEU A 329 5.31 22.51 18.11
C LEU A 329 4.78 23.21 19.37
N GLN A 330 5.63 23.95 20.06
CA GLN A 330 5.25 24.68 21.27
C GLN A 330 4.29 25.85 21.00
N THR A 331 4.24 26.39 19.77
CA THR A 331 3.22 27.38 19.41
C THR A 331 1.80 26.84 19.60
N PHE A 332 1.57 25.52 19.53
CA PHE A 332 0.26 24.94 19.78
C PHE A 332 -0.17 25.06 21.25
N SER A 333 0.77 25.23 22.20
CA SER A 333 0.48 25.46 23.61
C SER A 333 0.33 26.94 23.98
N THR A 334 0.98 27.85 23.23
CA THR A 334 1.05 29.28 23.55
C THR A 334 0.12 30.13 22.71
N VAL A 335 -0.12 29.73 21.45
CA VAL A 335 -0.98 30.46 20.52
C VAL A 335 -2.21 29.62 20.18
N PRO A 336 -3.40 30.01 20.60
CA PRO A 336 -4.62 29.27 20.27
C PRO A 336 -4.78 29.07 18.75
N VAL A 337 -5.22 27.91 18.37
CA VAL A 337 -5.66 27.64 17.01
C VAL A 337 -7.00 28.36 16.78
N ASN A 338 -7.17 29.00 15.62
CA ASN A 338 -8.46 29.61 15.31
C ASN A 338 -9.54 28.52 15.08
N GLU A 339 -10.81 28.87 15.24
CA GLU A 339 -11.92 27.93 15.12
C GLU A 339 -12.03 27.29 13.72
N ILE A 340 -11.63 28.02 12.70
CA ILE A 340 -11.66 27.56 11.32
C ILE A 340 -10.68 26.43 11.14
N ASP A 341 -9.44 26.59 11.57
CA ASP A 341 -8.40 25.57 11.45
C ASP A 341 -8.71 24.35 12.32
N LEU A 342 -9.22 24.54 13.54
CA LEU A 342 -9.65 23.45 14.41
C LEU A 342 -10.74 22.61 13.74
N ASN A 343 -11.78 23.26 13.22
CA ASN A 343 -12.88 22.58 12.55
C ASN A 343 -12.41 21.87 11.28
N ASN A 344 -11.45 22.42 10.56
CA ASN A 344 -10.83 21.77 9.41
C ASN A 344 -10.05 20.52 9.80
N GLY A 345 -9.24 20.61 10.85
CA GLY A 345 -8.49 19.46 11.34
C GLY A 345 -9.41 18.32 11.79
N LYS A 346 -10.49 18.63 12.51
CA LYS A 346 -11.52 17.65 12.89
C LYS A 346 -12.16 17.00 11.66
N ARG A 347 -12.62 17.83 10.72
CA ARG A 347 -13.31 17.38 9.52
C ARG A 347 -12.42 16.49 8.66
N GLN A 348 -11.15 16.84 8.52
CA GLN A 348 -10.18 16.03 7.81
C GLN A 348 -10.11 14.60 8.37
N MET A 349 -10.13 14.46 9.69
CA MET A 349 -10.14 13.15 10.34
C MET A 349 -11.45 12.39 10.12
N VAL A 350 -12.58 13.09 10.03
CA VAL A 350 -13.88 12.48 9.67
C VAL A 350 -13.86 12.00 8.22
N ASP A 351 -13.45 12.86 7.30
CA ASP A 351 -13.39 12.52 5.86
C ASP A 351 -12.40 11.37 5.59
N GLU A 352 -11.26 11.33 6.31
CA GLU A 352 -10.32 10.20 6.23
C GLU A 352 -10.94 8.90 6.72
N TRP A 353 -11.69 8.98 7.81
CA TRP A 353 -12.42 7.84 8.35
C TRP A 353 -13.47 7.33 7.37
N ASP A 354 -14.29 8.21 6.82
CA ASP A 354 -15.34 7.83 5.87
C ASP A 354 -14.75 7.17 4.63
N ARG A 355 -13.61 7.66 4.13
CA ARG A 355 -12.88 7.04 3.02
C ARG A 355 -12.29 5.67 3.39
N SER A 356 -11.76 5.54 4.60
CA SER A 356 -11.16 4.29 5.09
C SER A 356 -12.19 3.23 5.51
N THR A 357 -13.46 3.44 5.22
CA THR A 357 -14.56 2.54 5.55
C THR A 357 -15.58 2.42 4.41
N GLU A 358 -15.11 2.47 3.17
CA GLU A 358 -15.99 2.37 1.98
C GLU A 358 -16.18 0.94 1.48
N SER A 359 -15.13 0.12 1.50
CA SER A 359 -15.20 -1.27 1.08
C SER A 359 -15.35 -2.24 2.28
N PRO A 360 -15.79 -3.47 2.07
CA PRO A 360 -15.80 -4.49 3.14
C PRO A 360 -14.43 -4.68 3.78
N SER A 361 -13.36 -4.72 3.00
CA SER A 361 -12.00 -4.86 3.51
C SER A 361 -11.54 -3.65 4.33
N ASP A 362 -11.94 -2.44 3.96
CA ASP A 362 -11.64 -1.23 4.72
C ASP A 362 -12.34 -1.23 6.08
N ILE A 363 -13.63 -1.60 6.10
CA ILE A 363 -14.41 -1.74 7.35
C ILE A 363 -13.78 -2.82 8.24
N MET A 364 -13.38 -3.96 7.68
CA MET A 364 -12.67 -5.01 8.40
C MET A 364 -11.38 -4.48 9.06
N ASN A 365 -10.56 -3.76 8.30
CA ASN A 365 -9.32 -3.14 8.79
C ASN A 365 -9.57 -2.11 9.89
N ALA A 366 -10.62 -1.29 9.75
CA ALA A 366 -11.00 -0.30 10.76
C ALA A 366 -11.40 -0.98 12.09
N ILE A 367 -12.23 -2.03 12.03
CA ILE A 367 -12.62 -2.83 13.19
C ILE A 367 -11.38 -3.51 13.80
N ALA A 368 -10.53 -4.14 12.99
CA ALA A 368 -9.33 -4.84 13.43
C ALA A 368 -8.33 -3.90 14.14
N ASN A 369 -8.20 -2.66 13.67
CA ASN A 369 -7.37 -1.66 14.35
C ASN A 369 -7.94 -1.26 15.73
N GLY A 370 -9.26 -1.21 15.89
CA GLY A 370 -9.90 -1.04 17.19
C GLY A 370 -9.68 -2.24 18.10
N VAL A 371 -9.85 -3.45 17.56
CA VAL A 371 -9.59 -4.72 18.26
C VAL A 371 -8.14 -4.79 18.76
N SER A 372 -7.16 -4.45 17.93
CA SER A 372 -5.73 -4.53 18.28
C SER A 372 -5.33 -3.63 19.45
N ILE A 373 -6.02 -2.51 19.64
CA ILE A 373 -5.76 -1.61 20.78
C ILE A 373 -6.67 -1.88 21.97
N GLY A 374 -7.46 -2.96 21.93
CA GLY A 374 -8.32 -3.39 23.04
C GLY A 374 -9.66 -2.64 23.18
N ASN A 375 -10.03 -1.82 22.19
CA ASN A 375 -11.32 -1.13 22.18
C ASN A 375 -11.92 -1.05 20.76
N TRP A 376 -12.61 -2.10 20.35
CA TRP A 376 -13.22 -2.17 19.03
C TRP A 376 -14.47 -1.27 18.89
N THR A 377 -15.12 -0.89 20.00
CA THR A 377 -16.29 -0.01 19.99
C THR A 377 -15.96 1.47 19.81
N ASP A 378 -14.70 1.89 20.04
CA ASP A 378 -14.20 3.25 19.75
C ASP A 378 -14.47 3.70 18.29
N VAL A 379 -14.67 2.73 17.42
CA VAL A 379 -14.96 2.95 16.01
C VAL A 379 -16.28 3.70 15.81
N SER A 380 -17.28 3.49 16.70
CA SER A 380 -18.59 4.18 16.64
C SER A 380 -18.56 5.59 17.22
N ASP A 381 -17.78 5.82 18.26
CA ASP A 381 -17.82 7.07 19.05
C ASP A 381 -16.85 8.15 18.53
N ARG A 382 -16.07 7.81 17.52
CA ARG A 382 -15.00 8.67 16.99
C ARG A 382 -15.49 10.06 16.58
N HIS A 383 -16.65 10.16 15.91
CA HIS A 383 -17.22 11.44 15.50
C HIS A 383 -17.62 12.28 16.71
N HIS A 384 -18.21 11.66 17.71
CA HIS A 384 -18.61 12.34 18.94
C HIS A 384 -17.38 12.84 19.70
N ILE A 385 -16.35 12.02 19.87
CA ILE A 385 -15.10 12.42 20.53
C ILE A 385 -14.44 13.57 19.79
N LEU A 386 -14.29 13.47 18.46
CA LEU A 386 -13.70 14.54 17.64
C LEU A 386 -14.47 15.85 17.76
N SER A 387 -15.81 15.82 17.76
CA SER A 387 -16.63 17.02 17.92
C SER A 387 -16.39 17.71 19.27
N SER A 388 -16.13 16.94 20.33
CA SER A 388 -15.91 17.45 21.70
C SER A 388 -14.54 18.08 21.94
N ILE A 389 -13.58 17.92 21.01
CA ILE A 389 -12.23 18.49 21.17
C ILE A 389 -12.27 20.01 20.97
N THR A 390 -11.66 20.74 21.89
CA THR A 390 -11.63 22.19 21.90
C THR A 390 -10.21 22.73 21.66
N LYS A 391 -10.07 24.03 21.36
CA LYS A 391 -8.76 24.66 21.28
C LYS A 391 -7.97 24.58 22.59
N HIS A 392 -8.65 24.57 23.73
CA HIS A 392 -8.03 24.38 25.04
C HIS A 392 -7.46 22.96 25.21
N ASP A 393 -8.14 21.94 24.66
CA ASP A 393 -7.59 20.59 24.62
C ASP A 393 -6.28 20.55 23.82
N LEU A 394 -6.23 21.22 22.64
CA LEU A 394 -5.00 21.30 21.85
C LEU A 394 -3.87 21.97 22.65
N MET A 395 -4.14 23.09 23.29
CA MET A 395 -3.15 23.82 24.09
C MET A 395 -2.64 22.96 25.26
N ARG A 396 -3.54 22.33 26.01
CA ARG A 396 -3.22 21.47 27.15
C ARG A 396 -2.38 20.25 26.71
N VAL A 397 -2.80 19.55 25.66
CA VAL A 397 -2.08 18.38 25.16
C VAL A 397 -0.72 18.78 24.61
N ALA A 398 -0.62 19.88 23.85
CA ALA A 398 0.64 20.38 23.34
C ALA A 398 1.62 20.75 24.46
N SER A 399 1.15 21.43 25.53
CA SER A 399 1.99 21.79 26.68
C SER A 399 2.50 20.57 27.47
N THR A 400 1.73 19.48 27.48
CA THR A 400 2.11 18.25 28.16
C THR A 400 3.10 17.43 27.34
N VAL A 401 2.92 17.36 26.03
CA VAL A 401 3.67 16.45 25.14
C VAL A 401 4.94 17.12 24.61
N PHE A 402 4.87 18.34 24.07
CA PHE A 402 5.98 18.98 23.36
C PHE A 402 6.93 19.75 24.29
N ARG A 403 7.42 19.06 25.31
CA ARG A 403 8.42 19.56 26.26
C ARG A 403 9.79 19.07 25.89
N LYS A 404 10.81 19.88 26.17
CA LYS A 404 12.21 19.56 25.93
C LYS A 404 12.68 18.32 26.70
N ASP A 405 12.18 18.11 27.91
CA ASP A 405 12.50 16.96 28.75
C ASP A 405 11.77 15.66 28.31
N ASN A 406 10.72 15.76 27.48
CA ASN A 406 10.04 14.63 26.85
C ASN A 406 10.51 14.37 25.39
N MET A 407 11.59 15.04 24.97
CA MET A 407 12.05 15.01 23.58
C MET A 407 13.20 14.03 23.39
N THR A 408 13.13 13.23 22.31
CA THR A 408 14.22 12.44 21.79
C THR A 408 14.57 12.95 20.39
N ILE A 409 15.82 13.22 20.14
CA ILE A 409 16.35 13.70 18.84
C ILE A 409 17.19 12.59 18.21
N THR A 410 16.94 12.30 16.94
CA THR A 410 17.84 11.47 16.13
C THR A 410 18.20 12.21 14.85
N SER A 411 19.49 12.37 14.63
CA SER A 411 20.06 12.94 13.41
C SER A 411 20.65 11.85 12.53
N VAL A 412 20.37 11.89 11.24
CA VAL A 412 21.02 11.04 10.23
C VAL A 412 22.02 11.89 9.48
N MET A 413 23.30 11.50 9.58
CA MET A 413 24.41 12.13 8.88
C MET A 413 24.89 11.21 7.75
N PRO A 414 24.83 11.67 6.48
CA PRO A 414 25.40 10.93 5.37
C PRO A 414 26.89 10.69 5.58
N SER A 415 27.33 9.43 5.65
CA SER A 415 28.75 9.09 5.69
C SER A 415 29.28 8.84 4.28
N SER A 416 30.46 9.31 3.99
CA SER A 416 31.20 9.02 2.76
C SER A 416 31.90 7.67 2.77
N GLU A 417 32.02 7.03 3.93
CA GLU A 417 32.64 5.73 4.12
C GLU A 417 31.61 4.68 4.53
N THR A 418 31.48 3.68 3.70
CA THR A 418 30.67 2.49 3.99
C THR A 418 31.56 1.46 4.68
N GLU A 419 31.43 1.30 5.98
CA GLU A 419 31.92 0.09 6.63
C GLU A 419 31.05 -1.08 6.18
N SER A 420 31.60 -1.89 5.29
CA SER A 420 31.02 -3.17 4.90
C SER A 420 31.35 -4.21 5.98
N GLN A 421 30.38 -4.56 6.81
CA GLN A 421 30.40 -5.83 7.53
C GLN A 421 30.02 -6.93 6.54
N SER A 422 31.01 -7.62 6.01
CA SER A 422 30.81 -8.85 5.25
C SER A 422 30.64 -10.01 6.23
N LEU A 423 29.44 -10.56 6.31
CA LEU A 423 29.16 -11.81 6.98
C LEU A 423 29.09 -12.92 5.92
N THR A 424 30.10 -13.79 5.93
CA THR A 424 30.13 -14.99 5.09
C THR A 424 29.59 -16.18 5.87
N VAL A 425 28.52 -16.77 5.42
CA VAL A 425 27.99 -18.04 5.97
C VAL A 425 27.81 -19.05 4.84
N LYS A 426 28.46 -20.19 4.94
CA LYS A 426 28.26 -21.34 4.05
C LYS A 426 27.20 -22.27 4.63
N VAL A 427 26.24 -22.67 3.84
CA VAL A 427 25.25 -23.70 4.21
C VAL A 427 25.14 -24.75 3.10
N ASP A 428 25.44 -26.00 3.44
CA ASP A 428 25.17 -27.19 2.61
C ASP A 428 23.89 -27.85 3.13
N THR A 429 22.87 -27.99 2.29
CA THR A 429 21.67 -28.79 2.62
C THR A 429 21.12 -29.55 1.42
N PRO A 430 20.71 -30.82 1.57
CA PRO A 430 20.15 -31.63 0.48
C PRO A 430 18.65 -31.46 0.27
N ILE A 431 18.23 -31.66 -0.97
CA ILE A 431 16.88 -31.36 -1.49
C ILE A 431 15.96 -32.58 -1.44
N HIS A 432 14.74 -32.41 -0.91
CA HIS A 432 13.65 -33.38 -1.05
C HIS A 432 12.50 -32.85 -1.93
N ARG A 433 11.99 -33.75 -2.83
CA ARG A 433 10.89 -33.40 -3.76
C ARG A 433 9.52 -33.64 -3.13
N LEU A 434 8.61 -32.66 -3.29
CA LEU A 434 7.20 -32.78 -2.90
C LEU A 434 6.28 -33.00 -4.15
N LYS A 435 5.20 -33.74 -3.96
CA LYS A 435 4.21 -34.09 -4.99
C LYS A 435 3.10 -33.01 -5.08
N ALA A 436 2.62 -32.78 -6.31
CA ALA A 436 1.53 -31.87 -6.63
C ALA A 436 0.14 -32.40 -6.19
N PRO A 437 -0.80 -31.52 -5.75
CA PRO A 437 -2.13 -31.93 -5.32
C PRO A 437 -3.12 -32.23 -6.46
N ALA A 438 -4.18 -32.99 -6.13
CA ALA A 438 -5.17 -33.51 -7.05
C ALA A 438 -6.26 -32.48 -7.44
N SER A 439 -6.95 -32.73 -8.55
CA SER A 439 -7.96 -31.87 -9.19
C SER A 439 -9.21 -31.61 -8.33
N LEU A 440 -9.75 -30.39 -8.40
CA LEU A 440 -10.98 -29.94 -7.74
C LEU A 440 -12.10 -29.66 -8.76
N ASP A 441 -13.30 -30.17 -8.45
CA ASP A 441 -14.55 -29.87 -9.16
C ASP A 441 -15.14 -28.55 -8.63
N ILE A 442 -15.45 -27.62 -9.51
CA ILE A 442 -16.06 -26.33 -9.17
C ILE A 442 -17.48 -26.27 -9.75
N ARG A 443 -18.47 -26.18 -8.86
CA ARG A 443 -19.85 -25.78 -9.24
C ARG A 443 -19.99 -24.27 -9.16
N VAL A 444 -20.38 -23.66 -10.27
CA VAL A 444 -20.70 -22.23 -10.37
C VAL A 444 -22.17 -22.05 -10.01
N GLU A 445 -22.43 -21.42 -8.85
CA GLU A 445 -23.79 -20.97 -8.54
C GLU A 445 -24.06 -19.61 -9.20
N SER A 446 -25.31 -19.39 -9.59
CA SER A 446 -25.80 -18.23 -10.33
C SER A 446 -25.53 -16.93 -9.61
N GLU A 447 -24.92 -15.97 -10.32
CA GLU A 447 -24.55 -14.65 -9.82
C GLU A 447 -25.74 -13.78 -9.36
N PRO A 448 -25.60 -13.05 -8.25
CA PRO A 448 -26.49 -11.90 -7.99
C PRO A 448 -26.21 -10.83 -9.04
N LYS A 449 -27.23 -10.34 -9.72
CA LYS A 449 -27.10 -9.23 -10.67
C LYS A 449 -26.42 -8.04 -10.01
N ALA A 450 -25.26 -7.67 -10.49
CA ALA A 450 -24.52 -6.52 -10.00
C ALA A 450 -25.38 -5.26 -10.13
N ASN A 451 -25.61 -4.57 -9.02
CA ASN A 451 -26.36 -3.30 -8.96
C ASN A 451 -25.55 -2.12 -9.55
N ARG A 452 -24.87 -2.37 -10.66
CA ARG A 452 -23.98 -1.40 -11.31
C ARG A 452 -24.35 -1.33 -12.79
N SER A 453 -24.68 -0.11 -13.23
CA SER A 453 -24.93 0.16 -14.63
C SER A 453 -24.13 1.37 -15.09
N MET A 454 -23.68 1.35 -16.34
CA MET A 454 -23.03 2.48 -16.96
C MET A 454 -24.02 3.27 -17.79
N HIS A 455 -23.93 4.59 -17.68
CA HIS A 455 -24.73 5.51 -18.49
C HIS A 455 -23.81 6.47 -19.23
N LYS A 456 -23.88 6.48 -20.54
CA LYS A 456 -23.19 7.46 -21.37
C LYS A 456 -24.01 8.74 -21.39
N ILE A 457 -23.45 9.84 -20.85
CA ILE A 457 -24.11 11.14 -20.86
C ILE A 457 -23.40 12.01 -21.88
N GLY A 458 -24.15 12.34 -22.97
CA GLY A 458 -23.55 13.01 -24.13
C GLY A 458 -22.61 12.09 -24.93
N LYS A 459 -21.81 12.64 -25.82
CA LYS A 459 -20.92 11.84 -26.68
C LYS A 459 -19.63 11.35 -25.98
N THR A 460 -19.33 11.84 -24.78
CA THR A 460 -17.94 11.76 -24.25
C THR A 460 -17.82 11.64 -22.73
N THR A 461 -18.89 11.69 -21.96
CA THR A 461 -18.82 11.56 -20.49
C THR A 461 -19.41 10.23 -20.06
N ASN A 462 -18.63 9.44 -19.34
CA ASN A 462 -19.04 8.13 -18.85
C ASN A 462 -19.42 8.24 -17.37
N VAL A 463 -20.60 7.73 -17.01
CA VAL A 463 -21.06 7.68 -15.63
C VAL A 463 -21.21 6.24 -15.20
N LEU A 464 -20.45 5.86 -14.19
CA LEU A 464 -20.61 4.60 -13.50
C LEU A 464 -21.52 4.80 -12.30
N LEU A 465 -22.51 3.95 -12.16
CA LEU A 465 -23.35 3.90 -10.98
C LEU A 465 -22.74 2.95 -9.94
N SER A 466 -22.57 3.47 -8.74
CA SER A 466 -22.21 2.68 -7.56
C SER A 466 -23.11 3.09 -6.40
N HIS A 467 -24.11 2.28 -6.09
CA HIS A 467 -25.10 2.56 -5.03
C HIS A 467 -24.49 2.59 -3.61
N GLN A 468 -23.26 2.10 -3.46
CA GLN A 468 -22.53 2.08 -2.18
C GLN A 468 -21.61 3.29 -2.00
N ALA A 469 -21.47 4.15 -3.01
CA ALA A 469 -20.58 5.29 -2.92
C ALA A 469 -21.07 6.32 -1.88
N LYS A 470 -20.24 6.63 -0.90
CA LYS A 470 -20.49 7.70 0.08
C LYS A 470 -20.23 9.10 -0.47
N TYR A 471 -19.50 9.18 -1.56
CA TYR A 471 -19.16 10.39 -2.29
C TYR A 471 -19.41 10.17 -3.79
N ALA A 472 -19.86 11.20 -4.48
CA ALA A 472 -19.74 11.21 -5.93
C ALA A 472 -18.29 11.52 -6.30
N ARG A 473 -17.71 10.77 -7.23
CA ARG A 473 -16.36 10.97 -7.69
C ARG A 473 -16.32 11.37 -9.14
N ALA A 474 -15.45 12.31 -9.46
CA ALA A 474 -15.18 12.66 -10.84
C ALA A 474 -13.67 12.75 -11.08
N SER A 475 -13.25 12.40 -12.28
CA SER A 475 -11.88 12.58 -12.71
C SER A 475 -11.85 13.34 -14.03
N ILE A 476 -11.03 14.36 -14.10
CA ILE A 476 -10.70 15.09 -15.32
C ILE A 476 -9.24 14.78 -15.63
N SER A 477 -8.98 14.15 -16.77
CA SER A 477 -7.63 13.75 -17.20
C SER A 477 -7.26 14.50 -18.46
N ALA A 478 -6.18 15.28 -18.44
CA ALA A 478 -5.65 15.99 -19.60
C ALA A 478 -4.31 15.41 -20.03
N ARG A 479 -4.18 15.09 -21.32
CA ARG A 479 -2.95 14.56 -21.90
C ARG A 479 -1.96 15.66 -22.20
N PHE A 480 -0.69 15.41 -21.94
CA PHE A 480 0.42 16.29 -22.30
C PHE A 480 1.54 15.51 -23.03
N ASP A 481 2.49 16.22 -23.62
CA ASP A 481 3.68 15.62 -24.20
C ASP A 481 4.62 15.16 -23.06
N PRO A 482 4.99 13.88 -22.99
CA PRO A 482 5.80 13.29 -21.91
C PRO A 482 7.14 14.02 -21.62
N LYS A 483 7.69 14.75 -22.58
CA LYS A 483 8.89 15.57 -22.32
C LYS A 483 8.67 16.68 -21.27
N TYR A 484 7.40 16.99 -20.93
CA TYR A 484 7.02 17.95 -19.91
C TYR A 484 6.61 17.27 -18.58
N SER A 485 6.98 16.00 -18.37
CA SER A 485 6.58 15.25 -17.16
C SER A 485 6.98 15.93 -15.85
N ASP A 486 8.13 16.62 -15.82
CA ASP A 486 8.56 17.39 -14.65
C ASP A 486 7.69 18.63 -14.40
N LEU A 487 7.23 19.30 -15.45
CA LEU A 487 6.29 20.40 -15.34
C LEU A 487 4.91 19.91 -14.91
N ALA A 488 4.47 18.76 -15.41
CA ALA A 488 3.24 18.11 -14.97
C ALA A 488 3.28 17.74 -13.47
N SER A 489 4.38 17.17 -13.01
CA SER A 489 4.62 16.85 -11.61
C SER A 489 4.65 18.11 -10.74
N LEU A 490 5.31 19.17 -11.20
CA LEU A 490 5.35 20.47 -10.53
C LEU A 490 3.95 21.12 -10.49
N PHE A 491 3.19 21.02 -11.58
CA PHE A 491 1.80 21.47 -11.65
C PHE A 491 0.93 20.77 -10.59
N VAL A 492 1.03 19.45 -10.53
CA VAL A 492 0.32 18.62 -9.54
C VAL A 492 0.66 19.05 -8.11
N LYS A 493 1.94 19.21 -7.80
CA LYS A 493 2.39 19.62 -6.45
C LYS A 493 2.00 21.07 -6.11
N ASN A 494 1.91 21.98 -7.12
CA ASN A 494 1.49 23.36 -6.93
C ASN A 494 -0.03 23.51 -6.80
N SER A 495 -0.79 22.57 -7.33
CA SER A 495 -2.24 22.62 -7.35
C SER A 495 -2.81 22.01 -6.06
N GLY A 496 -3.85 22.61 -5.49
CA GLY A 496 -4.55 21.99 -4.37
C GLY A 496 -4.62 22.81 -3.08
N GLU A 497 -4.00 23.99 -2.98
CA GLU A 497 -4.04 24.78 -1.73
C GLU A 497 -5.15 25.84 -1.68
N ARG A 498 -5.61 26.29 -2.86
CA ARG A 498 -6.60 27.39 -2.93
C ARG A 498 -7.99 26.93 -2.56
N LYS A 499 -8.66 27.76 -1.77
CA LYS A 499 -10.06 27.56 -1.37
C LYS A 499 -10.35 26.22 -0.68
N GLN A 500 -9.32 25.55 -0.15
CA GLN A 500 -9.46 24.30 0.58
C GLN A 500 -10.50 24.43 1.71
N GLN A 501 -10.52 25.59 2.38
CA GLN A 501 -11.53 25.92 3.39
C GLN A 501 -12.95 25.84 2.86
N GLN A 502 -13.20 26.43 1.68
CA GLN A 502 -14.54 26.40 1.07
C GLN A 502 -14.95 24.99 0.67
N LEU A 503 -13.99 24.18 0.20
CA LEU A 503 -14.21 22.77 -0.12
C LEU A 503 -14.52 21.95 1.13
N TYR A 504 -13.82 22.18 2.23
CA TYR A 504 -14.13 21.52 3.50
C TYR A 504 -15.54 21.85 3.98
N ASN A 505 -15.98 23.12 3.86
CA ASN A 505 -17.34 23.51 4.20
C ASN A 505 -18.38 22.82 3.31
N LEU A 506 -17.99 22.41 2.11
CA LEU A 506 -18.83 21.66 1.17
C LEU A 506 -18.68 20.14 1.27
N HIS A 507 -17.97 19.61 2.26
CA HIS A 507 -17.65 18.18 2.39
C HIS A 507 -16.99 17.59 1.14
N SER A 508 -16.07 18.30 0.54
CA SER A 508 -15.46 17.96 -0.71
C SER A 508 -13.94 17.90 -0.60
N ASN A 509 -13.35 17.04 -1.41
CA ASN A 509 -11.91 16.93 -1.52
C ASN A 509 -11.49 16.89 -2.99
N ARG A 510 -10.24 17.18 -3.24
CA ARG A 510 -9.62 17.03 -4.55
C ARG A 510 -8.18 16.57 -4.42
N ASN A 511 -7.74 15.84 -5.42
CA ASN A 511 -6.36 15.41 -5.54
C ASN A 511 -5.90 15.52 -6.98
N PHE A 512 -4.70 16.04 -7.17
CA PHE A 512 -4.02 16.00 -8.45
C PHE A 512 -3.02 14.85 -8.48
N ALA A 513 -2.95 14.18 -9.61
CA ALA A 513 -1.95 13.17 -9.90
C ALA A 513 -1.40 13.38 -11.31
N SER A 514 -0.23 12.88 -11.58
CA SER A 514 0.31 12.82 -12.95
C SER A 514 1.03 11.50 -13.16
N ASP A 515 0.89 10.97 -14.36
CA ASP A 515 1.72 9.90 -14.90
C ASP A 515 2.63 10.43 -16.00
N HIS A 516 3.11 9.58 -16.88
CA HIS A 516 4.00 9.99 -17.96
C HIS A 516 3.31 10.78 -19.08
N GLU A 517 1.99 10.69 -19.21
CA GLU A 517 1.23 11.29 -20.32
C GLU A 517 0.03 12.12 -19.88
N PHE A 518 -0.45 11.97 -18.64
CA PHE A 518 -1.65 12.62 -18.17
C PHE A 518 -1.45 13.37 -16.86
N VAL A 519 -2.17 14.48 -16.74
CA VAL A 519 -2.47 15.13 -15.46
C VAL A 519 -3.92 14.80 -15.14
N HIS A 520 -4.15 14.29 -13.93
CA HIS A 520 -5.46 13.92 -13.43
C HIS A 520 -5.87 14.86 -12.30
N LEU A 521 -7.05 15.41 -12.40
CA LEU A 521 -7.76 16.05 -11.28
C LEU A 521 -8.85 15.11 -10.81
N ASN A 522 -8.68 14.51 -9.66
CA ASN A 522 -9.66 13.67 -9.00
C ASN A 522 -10.45 14.48 -7.98
N MET A 523 -11.77 14.36 -7.99
CA MET A 523 -12.68 15.05 -7.10
C MET A 523 -13.52 14.06 -6.32
N GLU A 524 -13.66 14.31 -5.03
CA GLU A 524 -14.65 13.66 -4.15
C GLU A 524 -15.66 14.72 -3.73
N LEU A 525 -16.93 14.46 -3.99
CA LEU A 525 -17.99 15.42 -3.90
C LEU A 525 -19.13 14.87 -3.02
N PRO A 526 -19.80 15.71 -2.22
CA PRO A 526 -20.87 15.26 -1.34
C PRO A 526 -22.08 14.77 -2.13
N LEU A 527 -22.92 13.95 -1.49
CA LEU A 527 -24.14 13.45 -2.11
C LEU A 527 -25.29 14.48 -2.09
N ASP A 528 -25.19 15.55 -1.29
CA ASP A 528 -26.11 16.67 -1.38
C ASP A 528 -25.92 17.42 -2.70
N ILE A 529 -26.97 17.47 -3.53
CA ILE A 529 -26.89 18.01 -4.88
C ILE A 529 -26.51 19.49 -4.93
N GLY A 530 -26.93 20.29 -3.94
CA GLY A 530 -26.59 21.72 -3.87
C GLY A 530 -25.10 21.90 -3.60
N LYS A 531 -24.57 21.24 -2.57
CA LYS A 531 -23.18 21.26 -2.21
C LYS A 531 -22.29 20.64 -3.29
N LEU A 532 -22.73 19.53 -3.90
CA LEU A 532 -22.05 18.89 -5.02
C LEU A 532 -21.83 19.85 -6.19
N LYS A 533 -22.88 20.56 -6.60
CA LYS A 533 -22.76 21.57 -7.68
C LYS A 533 -21.80 22.70 -7.33
N GLN A 534 -21.90 23.21 -6.10
CA GLN A 534 -21.02 24.30 -5.62
C GLN A 534 -19.55 23.82 -5.58
N ALA A 535 -19.29 22.65 -5.04
CA ALA A 535 -17.94 22.09 -4.94
C ALA A 535 -17.34 21.79 -6.31
N ALA A 536 -18.07 21.10 -7.19
CA ALA A 536 -17.61 20.79 -8.55
C ALA A 536 -17.33 22.07 -9.37
N SER A 537 -18.20 23.07 -9.27
CA SER A 537 -18.01 24.37 -9.93
C SER A 537 -16.80 25.11 -9.38
N LEU A 538 -16.63 25.10 -8.06
CA LEU A 538 -15.48 25.74 -7.38
C LEU A 538 -14.17 25.12 -7.83
N ILE A 539 -14.04 23.79 -7.75
CA ILE A 539 -12.82 23.05 -8.14
C ILE A 539 -12.52 23.29 -9.64
N THR A 540 -13.53 23.14 -10.50
CA THR A 540 -13.33 23.31 -11.94
C THR A 540 -12.92 24.74 -12.30
N SER A 541 -13.52 25.76 -11.69
CA SER A 541 -13.20 27.15 -12.01
C SER A 541 -11.83 27.60 -11.49
N THR A 542 -11.45 27.16 -10.32
CA THR A 542 -10.22 27.65 -9.66
C THR A 542 -9.00 26.79 -9.92
N ASP A 543 -9.14 25.47 -9.86
CA ASP A 543 -7.99 24.58 -9.91
C ASP A 543 -7.71 24.08 -11.33
N TRP A 544 -8.77 23.84 -12.13
CA TRP A 544 -8.61 23.41 -13.50
C TRP A 544 -8.49 24.56 -14.50
N LYS A 545 -9.44 25.51 -14.47
CA LYS A 545 -9.45 26.62 -15.45
C LYS A 545 -8.51 27.76 -15.14
N SER A 546 -8.32 28.10 -13.85
CA SER A 546 -7.56 29.28 -13.43
C SER A 546 -6.67 29.00 -12.23
N PRO A 547 -5.71 28.04 -12.33
CA PRO A 547 -4.77 27.78 -11.24
C PRO A 547 -3.89 29.00 -10.98
N HIS A 548 -3.40 29.13 -9.76
CA HIS A 548 -2.48 30.17 -9.39
C HIS A 548 -1.06 29.64 -9.40
N PHE A 549 -0.18 30.43 -9.99
CA PHE A 549 1.25 30.16 -10.03
C PHE A 549 1.98 31.30 -9.32
N ASP A 550 2.34 31.06 -8.07
CA ASP A 550 3.14 31.96 -7.25
C ASP A 550 4.61 31.55 -7.34
N GLU A 551 5.51 32.50 -7.63
CA GLU A 551 6.92 32.22 -7.84
C GLU A 551 7.59 31.64 -6.58
N GLN A 552 7.28 32.19 -5.40
CA GLN A 552 7.83 31.71 -4.13
C GLN A 552 7.40 30.28 -3.83
N GLN A 553 6.14 29.96 -4.05
CA GLN A 553 5.61 28.61 -3.87
C GLN A 553 6.24 27.63 -4.85
N ILE A 554 6.41 28.02 -6.11
CA ILE A 554 7.08 27.20 -7.13
C ILE A 554 8.52 26.91 -6.71
N GLU A 555 9.26 27.89 -6.22
CA GLU A 555 10.64 27.70 -5.76
C GLU A 555 10.73 26.71 -4.56
N ILE A 556 9.79 26.74 -3.64
CA ILE A 556 9.72 25.77 -2.53
C ILE A 556 9.52 24.37 -3.09
N ILE A 557 8.56 24.20 -3.98
CA ILE A 557 8.24 22.88 -4.57
C ILE A 557 9.39 22.37 -5.42
N LYS A 558 10.04 23.23 -6.22
CA LYS A 558 11.24 22.87 -7.01
C LYS A 558 12.34 22.32 -6.11
N ARG A 559 12.65 22.99 -5.01
CA ARG A 559 13.65 22.52 -4.04
C ARG A 559 13.30 21.16 -3.45
N GLN A 560 12.04 20.95 -3.09
CA GLN A 560 11.56 19.65 -2.62
C GLN A 560 11.75 18.56 -3.67
N MET A 561 11.31 18.80 -4.91
CA MET A 561 11.45 17.84 -6.00
C MET A 561 12.92 17.52 -6.34
N ILE A 562 13.78 18.52 -6.34
CA ILE A 562 15.21 18.35 -6.57
C ILE A 562 15.84 17.53 -5.42
N SER A 563 15.47 17.81 -4.17
CA SER A 563 15.92 17.04 -3.02
C SER A 563 15.48 15.58 -3.13
N GLU A 564 14.20 15.33 -3.43
CA GLU A 564 13.68 13.99 -3.69
C GLU A 564 14.47 13.28 -4.81
N MET A 565 14.72 13.97 -5.93
CA MET A 565 15.47 13.38 -7.07
C MET A 565 16.91 13.02 -6.71
N ARG A 566 17.59 13.83 -5.91
CA ARG A 566 18.94 13.52 -5.43
C ARG A 566 18.99 12.28 -4.54
N THR A 567 17.90 11.98 -3.84
CA THR A 567 17.84 10.75 -3.04
C THR A 567 17.68 9.49 -3.89
N LEU A 568 17.18 9.63 -5.12
CA LEU A 568 16.90 8.48 -5.98
C LEU A 568 18.17 7.82 -6.54
N ASP A 569 19.27 8.55 -6.70
CA ASP A 569 20.54 7.99 -7.20
C ASP A 569 21.17 6.97 -6.25
N GLN A 570 20.75 6.96 -4.98
CA GLN A 570 21.17 5.99 -3.99
C GLN A 570 20.07 4.95 -3.68
N ASN A 571 18.94 5.01 -4.37
CA ASN A 571 17.85 4.08 -4.17
C ASN A 571 17.99 2.88 -5.12
N GLN A 572 18.27 1.70 -4.57
CA GLN A 572 18.49 0.47 -5.32
C GLN A 572 17.34 0.17 -6.31
N ALA A 573 16.10 0.20 -5.85
CA ALA A 573 14.94 -0.11 -6.69
C ALA A 573 14.78 0.90 -7.83
N PHE A 574 15.05 2.19 -7.55
CA PHE A 574 15.01 3.23 -8.57
C PHE A 574 16.13 3.06 -9.59
N MET A 575 17.37 2.81 -9.16
CA MET A 575 18.52 2.62 -10.03
C MET A 575 18.36 1.41 -10.93
N THR A 576 17.87 0.29 -10.38
CA THR A 576 17.53 -0.89 -11.17
C THR A 576 16.48 -0.56 -12.23
N LYS A 577 15.36 0.06 -11.82
CA LYS A 577 14.27 0.43 -12.73
C LYS A 577 14.69 1.45 -13.79
N SER A 578 15.39 2.51 -13.41
CA SER A 578 15.81 3.55 -14.35
C SER A 578 16.79 3.03 -15.41
N THR A 579 17.72 2.16 -15.00
CA THR A 579 18.66 1.52 -15.92
C THR A 579 17.96 0.50 -16.83
N PHE A 580 16.99 -0.24 -16.31
CA PHE A 580 16.16 -1.15 -17.08
C PHE A 580 15.35 -0.37 -18.14
N VAL A 581 14.67 0.70 -17.75
CA VAL A 581 13.93 1.58 -18.66
C VAL A 581 14.87 2.21 -19.70
N LYS A 582 16.09 2.59 -19.31
CA LYS A 582 17.12 3.06 -20.25
C LYS A 582 17.48 2.02 -21.30
N GLY A 583 17.61 0.77 -20.90
CA GLY A 583 17.86 -0.34 -21.83
C GLY A 583 16.71 -0.56 -22.82
N LEU A 584 15.45 -0.46 -22.34
CA LEU A 584 14.26 -0.62 -23.16
C LEU A 584 13.99 0.59 -24.10
N PHE A 585 14.27 1.81 -23.66
CA PHE A 585 13.82 3.06 -24.27
C PHE A 585 14.94 4.09 -24.41
N SER A 586 16.14 3.69 -24.79
CA SER A 586 17.25 4.62 -24.99
C SER A 586 16.85 5.74 -25.97
N ASN A 587 17.19 6.98 -25.62
CA ASN A 587 16.88 8.21 -26.39
C ASN A 587 15.38 8.53 -26.54
N THR A 588 14.54 8.05 -25.64
CA THR A 588 13.13 8.44 -25.58
C THR A 588 12.85 9.31 -24.36
N VAL A 589 11.67 9.92 -24.32
CA VAL A 589 11.20 10.74 -23.19
C VAL A 589 10.99 9.93 -21.89
N TYR A 590 10.90 8.61 -21.99
CA TYR A 590 10.80 7.74 -20.82
C TYR A 590 12.14 7.56 -20.09
N ASN A 591 13.25 8.00 -20.71
CA ASN A 591 14.59 7.87 -20.17
C ASN A 591 15.31 9.23 -20.12
N ILE A 592 14.78 10.17 -19.36
CA ILE A 592 15.45 11.45 -19.11
C ILE A 592 16.34 11.28 -17.86
N PRO A 593 17.67 11.47 -17.97
CA PRO A 593 18.55 11.40 -16.81
C PRO A 593 18.14 12.37 -15.70
N ILE A 594 18.30 11.95 -14.43
CA ILE A 594 17.95 12.79 -13.26
C ILE A 594 18.65 14.14 -13.33
N THR A 595 19.93 14.19 -13.70
CA THR A 595 20.68 15.42 -13.84
C THR A 595 20.00 16.42 -14.80
N ARG A 596 19.56 15.93 -15.96
CA ARG A 596 18.84 16.76 -16.92
C ARG A 596 17.45 17.20 -16.42
N ARG A 597 16.78 16.34 -15.65
CA ARG A 597 15.51 16.68 -15.00
C ARG A 597 15.71 17.79 -13.96
N ILE A 598 16.75 17.70 -13.15
CA ILE A 598 17.13 18.75 -12.18
C ILE A 598 17.43 20.05 -12.89
N GLU A 599 18.28 20.06 -13.93
CA GLU A 599 18.58 21.25 -14.74
C GLU A 599 17.32 21.87 -15.35
N THR A 600 16.38 21.04 -15.79
CA THR A 600 15.10 21.50 -16.33
C THR A 600 14.29 22.19 -15.24
N LEU A 601 14.15 21.58 -14.08
CA LEU A 601 13.39 22.13 -12.94
C LEU A 601 13.99 23.45 -12.43
N GLU A 602 15.31 23.54 -12.36
CA GLU A 602 15.99 24.77 -11.93
C GLU A 602 15.62 26.00 -12.77
N ARG A 603 15.32 25.79 -14.05
CA ARG A 603 14.94 26.84 -15.00
C ARG A 603 13.44 27.14 -15.07
N VAL A 604 12.62 26.36 -14.42
CA VAL A 604 11.15 26.54 -14.47
C VAL A 604 10.75 27.78 -13.65
N SER A 605 9.89 28.61 -14.23
CA SER A 605 9.27 29.80 -13.62
C SER A 605 7.74 29.69 -13.62
N ALA A 606 7.07 30.59 -12.92
CA ALA A 606 5.62 30.70 -12.95
C ALA A 606 5.07 30.88 -14.38
N ASP A 607 5.79 31.59 -15.25
CA ASP A 607 5.35 31.79 -16.64
C ASP A 607 5.45 30.50 -17.48
N HIS A 608 6.46 29.68 -17.27
CA HIS A 608 6.53 28.36 -17.88
C HIS A 608 5.35 27.48 -17.44
N MET A 609 4.94 27.56 -16.17
CA MET A 609 3.78 26.85 -15.65
C MET A 609 2.46 27.35 -16.26
N LYS A 610 2.31 28.67 -16.44
CA LYS A 610 1.14 29.25 -17.12
C LYS A 610 1.06 28.80 -18.58
N GLN A 611 2.20 28.75 -19.29
CA GLN A 611 2.26 28.26 -20.66
C GLN A 611 1.92 26.78 -20.77
N PHE A 612 2.49 25.94 -19.89
CA PHE A 612 2.17 24.52 -19.79
C PHE A 612 0.67 24.31 -19.58
N HIS A 613 0.08 24.99 -18.59
CA HIS A 613 -1.33 24.92 -18.27
C HIS A 613 -2.22 25.33 -19.46
N ARG A 614 -1.95 26.47 -20.11
CA ARG A 614 -2.72 26.94 -21.26
C ARG A 614 -2.67 25.96 -22.42
N LYS A 615 -1.48 25.43 -22.72
CA LYS A 615 -1.26 24.57 -23.88
C LYS A 615 -1.82 23.16 -23.67
N TRP A 616 -1.60 22.56 -22.51
CA TRP A 616 -1.84 21.14 -22.31
C TRP A 616 -3.07 20.81 -21.45
N ILE A 617 -3.37 21.65 -20.46
CA ILE A 617 -4.47 21.39 -19.54
C ILE A 617 -5.78 21.96 -20.09
N ILE A 618 -5.78 23.20 -20.55
CA ILE A 618 -7.00 23.88 -21.08
C ILE A 618 -7.09 23.78 -22.59
N GLY A 619 -6.00 24.01 -23.30
CA GLY A 619 -5.98 24.12 -24.76
C GLY A 619 -5.88 22.77 -25.48
N GLY A 620 -5.71 21.69 -24.75
CA GLY A 620 -5.58 20.36 -25.34
C GLY A 620 -6.94 19.75 -25.71
N ASP A 621 -7.09 19.28 -26.95
CA ASP A 621 -8.26 18.51 -27.41
C ASP A 621 -8.34 17.09 -26.82
N ASN A 622 -7.60 16.81 -25.73
CA ASN A 622 -7.35 15.47 -25.19
C ASN A 622 -7.80 15.33 -23.73
N THR A 623 -8.94 15.87 -23.38
CA THR A 623 -9.51 15.76 -22.03
C THR A 623 -10.46 14.57 -21.94
N ILE A 624 -10.32 13.75 -20.90
CA ILE A 624 -11.19 12.62 -20.55
C ILE A 624 -11.89 12.96 -19.24
N VAL A 625 -13.19 12.74 -19.16
CA VAL A 625 -13.97 12.92 -17.93
C VAL A 625 -14.68 11.63 -17.59
N THR A 626 -14.47 11.16 -16.36
CA THR A 626 -15.17 10.00 -15.78
C THR A 626 -15.87 10.42 -14.49
N ILE A 627 -17.05 9.87 -14.25
CA ILE A 627 -17.88 10.16 -13.08
C ILE A 627 -18.30 8.84 -12.46
N VAL A 628 -18.19 8.73 -11.14
CA VAL A 628 -18.79 7.66 -10.34
C VAL A 628 -19.80 8.30 -9.40
N SER A 629 -21.03 7.86 -9.46
CA SER A 629 -22.11 8.41 -8.62
C SER A 629 -23.10 7.32 -8.20
N PRO A 630 -23.79 7.49 -7.04
CA PRO A 630 -24.80 6.53 -6.61
C PRO A 630 -26.08 6.56 -7.46
N THR A 631 -26.35 7.66 -8.18
CA THR A 631 -27.53 7.80 -9.02
C THR A 631 -27.22 8.43 -10.38
N VAL A 632 -28.01 8.08 -11.40
CA VAL A 632 -27.92 8.66 -12.76
C VAL A 632 -28.12 10.18 -12.73
N GLU A 633 -29.10 10.66 -11.97
CA GLU A 633 -29.41 12.09 -11.84
C GLU A 633 -28.21 12.90 -11.35
N MET A 634 -27.52 12.40 -10.33
CA MET A 634 -26.33 13.04 -9.78
C MET A 634 -25.19 13.07 -10.79
N GLY A 635 -24.95 11.96 -11.48
CA GLY A 635 -23.98 11.88 -12.56
C GLY A 635 -24.28 12.85 -13.71
N GLN A 636 -25.54 12.98 -14.12
CA GLN A 636 -25.97 13.94 -15.14
C GLN A 636 -25.76 15.39 -14.71
N LYS A 637 -26.00 15.72 -13.45
CA LYS A 637 -25.76 17.07 -12.91
C LYS A 637 -24.28 17.40 -12.89
N LEU A 638 -23.42 16.45 -12.53
CA LEU A 638 -21.95 16.62 -12.59
C LEU A 638 -21.47 16.82 -14.03
N ALA A 639 -21.94 16.00 -14.97
CA ALA A 639 -21.53 16.07 -16.36
C ALA A 639 -21.83 17.45 -17.03
N LYS A 640 -22.82 18.19 -16.52
CA LYS A 640 -23.13 19.55 -17.00
C LYS A 640 -22.16 20.63 -16.49
N ILE A 641 -21.45 20.36 -15.40
CA ILE A 641 -20.54 21.31 -14.76
C ILE A 641 -19.10 21.08 -15.21
N LEU A 642 -18.73 19.82 -15.39
CA LEU A 642 -17.39 19.41 -15.76
C LEU A 642 -17.11 19.74 -17.23
N PRO A 643 -15.83 19.90 -17.62
CA PRO A 643 -15.48 20.06 -19.04
C PRO A 643 -15.95 18.85 -19.84
N THR A 644 -16.26 19.07 -21.11
CA THR A 644 -16.62 17.96 -22.01
C THR A 644 -15.36 17.19 -22.38
N SER A 645 -15.44 15.86 -22.44
CA SER A 645 -14.36 15.04 -22.97
C SER A 645 -14.13 15.34 -24.45
N SER A 646 -12.89 15.22 -24.91
CA SER A 646 -12.55 15.38 -26.32
C SER A 646 -13.28 14.35 -27.20
N GLN A 647 -13.76 14.79 -28.37
CA GLN A 647 -14.37 13.89 -29.36
C GLN A 647 -13.34 13.15 -30.21
N ARG A 648 -12.09 13.62 -30.19
CA ARG A 648 -11.00 13.00 -30.96
C ARG A 648 -10.38 11.86 -30.17
N PRO A 649 -10.07 10.72 -30.82
CA PRO A 649 -9.26 9.70 -30.18
C PRO A 649 -7.95 10.36 -29.76
N VAL A 650 -7.58 10.12 -28.51
CA VAL A 650 -6.31 10.61 -27.96
C VAL A 650 -5.19 10.21 -28.93
N SER A 651 -4.58 11.18 -29.58
CA SER A 651 -3.52 10.93 -30.57
C SER A 651 -2.38 10.18 -29.89
N THR A 652 -2.11 8.97 -30.35
CA THR A 652 -0.96 8.20 -29.86
C THR A 652 0.32 8.81 -30.40
N MET A 653 1.23 9.20 -29.53
CA MET A 653 2.62 9.34 -29.94
C MET A 653 3.12 7.92 -30.25
N SER A 654 3.45 7.68 -31.52
CA SER A 654 4.08 6.42 -31.90
C SER A 654 5.53 6.43 -31.42
N TRP A 655 5.82 5.69 -30.38
CA TRP A 655 7.20 5.41 -29.99
C TRP A 655 7.71 4.25 -30.85
N LYS A 656 8.80 4.47 -31.56
CA LYS A 656 9.53 3.35 -32.14
C LYS A 656 10.27 2.66 -30.99
N SER A 657 9.82 1.47 -30.60
CA SER A 657 10.64 0.57 -29.79
C SER A 657 11.97 0.37 -30.53
N LEU A 658 13.08 0.50 -29.81
CA LEU A 658 14.38 0.25 -30.41
C LEU A 658 14.51 -1.24 -30.79
N PRO A 659 15.31 -1.56 -31.83
CA PRO A 659 15.65 -2.94 -32.11
C PRO A 659 16.29 -3.56 -30.86
N ARG A 660 15.74 -4.68 -30.41
CA ARG A 660 16.13 -5.37 -29.19
C ARG A 660 17.57 -5.86 -29.32
N LYS A 661 18.49 -5.26 -28.56
CA LYS A 661 19.81 -5.83 -28.31
C LYS A 661 19.80 -6.34 -26.88
N PRO A 662 20.24 -7.58 -26.64
CA PRO A 662 20.38 -8.06 -25.27
C PRO A 662 21.36 -7.16 -24.52
N MET A 663 21.04 -6.81 -23.30
CA MET A 663 21.86 -5.97 -22.44
C MET A 663 21.91 -6.59 -21.07
N GLN A 664 23.11 -6.80 -20.55
CA GLN A 664 23.34 -7.14 -19.14
C GLN A 664 24.11 -6.01 -18.48
N ASN A 665 23.64 -5.54 -17.35
CA ASN A 665 24.35 -4.53 -16.57
C ASN A 665 24.18 -4.76 -15.08
N HIS A 666 25.29 -4.70 -14.36
CA HIS A 666 25.31 -4.73 -12.90
C HIS A 666 25.71 -3.35 -12.38
N ILE A 667 24.91 -2.84 -11.46
CA ILE A 667 25.16 -1.54 -10.80
C ILE A 667 25.61 -1.87 -9.38
N SER A 668 26.87 -1.56 -9.06
CA SER A 668 27.36 -1.73 -7.69
C SER A 668 26.91 -0.56 -6.82
N LEU A 669 26.13 -0.86 -5.79
CA LEU A 669 25.77 0.05 -4.72
C LEU A 669 26.27 -0.53 -3.40
N LYS A 670 27.03 0.25 -2.64
CA LYS A 670 27.54 -0.20 -1.33
C LYS A 670 26.46 -0.08 -0.25
N GLY A 671 26.47 -1.03 0.67
CA GLY A 671 25.61 -0.99 1.87
C GLY A 671 24.24 -1.63 1.73
N TYR A 672 23.99 -2.36 0.63
CA TYR A 672 22.75 -3.11 0.43
C TYR A 672 22.94 -4.59 0.78
N GLY A 673 22.02 -5.14 1.58
CA GLY A 673 21.98 -6.55 1.97
C GLY A 673 21.32 -7.45 0.95
N SER A 674 20.87 -6.91 -0.19
CA SER A 674 20.25 -7.67 -1.29
C SER A 674 20.61 -7.07 -2.64
N ILE A 675 20.54 -7.89 -3.68
CA ILE A 675 20.73 -7.48 -5.08
C ILE A 675 19.38 -7.48 -5.77
N ALA A 676 18.88 -6.31 -6.13
CA ALA A 676 17.64 -6.17 -6.90
C ALA A 676 17.87 -6.54 -8.37
N ILE A 677 16.87 -7.17 -8.99
CA ILE A 677 16.92 -7.55 -10.40
C ILE A 677 15.71 -7.07 -11.18
N MET A 678 15.93 -6.77 -12.45
CA MET A 678 14.88 -6.63 -13.46
C MET A 678 15.31 -7.32 -14.76
N ILE A 679 14.46 -8.21 -15.28
CA ILE A 679 14.68 -8.93 -16.54
C ILE A 679 13.42 -8.74 -17.40
N GLY A 680 13.56 -8.34 -18.66
CA GLY A 680 12.37 -8.20 -19.50
C GLY A 680 12.61 -7.54 -20.85
N GLN A 681 11.50 -7.29 -21.54
CA GLN A 681 11.48 -6.76 -22.89
C GLN A 681 10.21 -5.95 -23.18
N THR A 682 10.25 -5.11 -24.20
CA THR A 682 9.04 -4.49 -24.76
C THR A 682 8.28 -5.44 -25.66
N ILE A 683 6.96 -5.35 -25.62
CA ILE A 683 6.04 -6.09 -26.48
C ILE A 683 5.17 -5.08 -27.21
N SER A 684 5.20 -5.11 -28.55
CA SER A 684 4.32 -4.25 -29.37
C SER A 684 3.05 -5.03 -29.70
N ILE A 685 1.96 -4.69 -29.00
CA ILE A 685 0.67 -5.36 -29.15
C ILE A 685 -0.46 -4.33 -28.97
N LYS A 686 -1.39 -4.32 -29.91
CA LYS A 686 -2.58 -3.46 -29.78
C LYS A 686 -3.45 -3.92 -28.62
N ALA A 687 -4.05 -2.97 -27.92
CA ALA A 687 -4.87 -3.24 -26.73
C ALA A 687 -6.13 -4.10 -27.02
N ASP A 688 -6.65 -4.08 -28.24
CA ASP A 688 -7.79 -4.87 -28.71
C ASP A 688 -7.40 -6.26 -29.23
N ASN A 689 -6.09 -6.56 -29.35
CA ASN A 689 -5.62 -7.86 -29.83
C ASN A 689 -5.97 -8.95 -28.81
N PRO A 690 -6.62 -10.05 -29.21
CA PRO A 690 -6.96 -11.17 -28.32
C PRO A 690 -5.74 -11.78 -27.60
N ALA A 691 -4.58 -11.77 -28.24
CA ALA A 691 -3.33 -12.25 -27.63
C ALA A 691 -2.90 -11.41 -26.39
N SER A 692 -3.47 -10.23 -26.18
CA SER A 692 -3.18 -9.43 -24.96
C SER A 692 -3.62 -10.17 -23.69
N VAL A 693 -4.82 -10.76 -23.70
CA VAL A 693 -5.34 -11.53 -22.56
C VAL A 693 -4.55 -12.85 -22.38
N ALA A 694 -4.15 -13.48 -23.51
CA ALA A 694 -3.29 -14.67 -23.47
C ALA A 694 -1.92 -14.37 -22.85
N LEU A 695 -1.31 -13.21 -23.17
CA LEU A 695 -0.05 -12.78 -22.55
C LEU A 695 -0.22 -12.39 -21.07
N GLU A 696 -1.34 -11.80 -20.69
CA GLU A 696 -1.67 -11.55 -19.28
C GLU A 696 -1.75 -12.85 -18.50
N CYS A 697 -2.44 -13.86 -19.06
CA CYS A 697 -2.50 -15.20 -18.51
C CYS A 697 -1.11 -15.88 -18.45
N ALA A 698 -0.30 -15.74 -19.49
CA ALA A 698 1.08 -16.24 -19.51
C ALA A 698 1.93 -15.63 -18.39
N SER A 699 1.86 -14.30 -18.23
CA SER A 699 2.58 -13.60 -17.15
C SER A 699 2.08 -14.02 -15.78
N GLU A 700 0.77 -14.22 -15.63
CA GLU A 700 0.16 -14.71 -14.40
C GLU A 700 0.67 -16.11 -14.01
N ILE A 701 0.74 -17.03 -14.96
CA ILE A 701 1.27 -18.38 -14.76
C ILE A 701 2.76 -18.34 -14.41
N PHE A 702 3.53 -17.51 -15.11
CA PHE A 702 4.97 -17.47 -14.91
C PHE A 702 5.36 -16.88 -13.57
N GLY A 703 4.80 -15.75 -13.18
CA GLY A 703 5.20 -15.08 -11.93
C GLY A 703 4.10 -14.26 -11.27
N GLY A 704 2.82 -14.56 -11.53
CA GLY A 704 1.68 -13.89 -10.91
C GLY A 704 1.51 -14.31 -9.45
N GLY A 705 1.87 -13.41 -8.53
CA GLY A 705 1.70 -13.62 -7.09
C GLY A 705 2.43 -14.84 -6.54
N MET A 706 1.91 -15.41 -5.45
CA MET A 706 2.56 -16.48 -4.69
C MET A 706 2.49 -17.85 -5.38
N THR A 707 1.66 -18.01 -6.39
CA THR A 707 1.39 -19.30 -7.06
C THR A 707 2.05 -19.44 -8.42
N GLY A 708 2.68 -18.37 -8.94
CA GLY A 708 3.42 -18.41 -10.20
C GLY A 708 4.68 -19.27 -10.12
N ARG A 709 5.16 -19.79 -11.27
CA ARG A 709 6.37 -20.65 -11.37
C ARG A 709 7.58 -20.02 -10.64
N LEU A 710 7.79 -18.70 -10.78
CA LEU A 710 8.91 -18.00 -10.15
C LEU A 710 8.87 -18.15 -8.62
N MET A 711 7.74 -17.80 -8.01
CA MET A 711 7.61 -17.91 -6.56
C MET A 711 7.70 -19.35 -6.09
N HIS A 712 6.97 -20.24 -6.75
CA HIS A 712 6.92 -21.64 -6.35
C HIS A 712 8.28 -22.35 -6.48
N ILE A 713 9.04 -22.11 -7.55
CA ILE A 713 10.30 -22.84 -7.79
C ILE A 713 11.48 -22.11 -7.14
N VAL A 714 11.63 -20.80 -7.41
CA VAL A 714 12.82 -20.06 -6.94
C VAL A 714 12.80 -19.88 -5.43
N ARG A 715 11.64 -19.45 -4.87
CA ARG A 715 11.53 -19.20 -3.43
C ARG A 715 11.15 -20.44 -2.63
N GLU A 716 10.04 -21.10 -3.02
CA GLU A 716 9.46 -22.16 -2.19
C GLU A 716 10.25 -23.47 -2.25
N GLN A 717 10.68 -23.89 -3.45
CA GLN A 717 11.41 -25.16 -3.61
C GLN A 717 12.91 -25.02 -3.40
N LYS A 718 13.52 -23.94 -3.91
CA LYS A 718 14.98 -23.77 -3.89
C LYS A 718 15.48 -22.81 -2.80
N GLY A 719 14.58 -22.06 -2.15
CA GLY A 719 14.95 -21.13 -1.08
C GLY A 719 15.86 -19.98 -1.51
N LEU A 720 15.92 -19.66 -2.82
CA LEU A 720 16.88 -18.70 -3.38
C LEU A 720 16.39 -17.26 -3.35
N GLY A 721 15.08 -17.03 -3.47
CA GLY A 721 14.51 -15.69 -3.51
C GLY A 721 14.46 -15.05 -2.13
N THR A 722 14.50 -13.71 -2.11
CA THR A 722 14.17 -12.91 -0.93
C THR A 722 12.65 -12.85 -0.73
N TYR A 723 12.07 -11.67 -0.45
CA TYR A 723 10.64 -11.52 -0.16
C TYR A 723 9.74 -11.89 -1.35
N GLY A 724 10.17 -11.65 -2.59
CA GLY A 724 9.39 -12.02 -3.78
C GLY A 724 10.15 -11.89 -5.08
N ILE A 725 9.76 -12.73 -6.03
CA ILE A 725 10.16 -12.64 -7.43
C ILE A 725 8.90 -12.84 -8.29
N TYR A 726 8.57 -11.85 -9.09
CA TYR A 726 7.30 -11.77 -9.81
C TYR A 726 7.50 -11.40 -11.26
N SER A 727 6.56 -11.80 -12.12
CA SER A 727 6.44 -11.26 -13.47
C SER A 727 5.17 -10.45 -13.63
N GLU A 728 5.26 -9.41 -14.44
CA GLU A 728 4.14 -8.53 -14.74
C GLU A 728 4.14 -8.13 -16.22
N LEU A 729 2.96 -7.98 -16.78
CA LEU A 729 2.75 -7.38 -18.08
C LEU A 729 2.22 -5.96 -17.90
N LYS A 730 3.12 -4.95 -17.94
CA LYS A 730 2.79 -3.53 -17.74
C LYS A 730 2.53 -2.80 -19.05
N SER A 731 1.52 -1.97 -19.10
CA SER A 731 1.33 -1.02 -20.21
C SER A 731 2.32 0.13 -20.06
N VAL A 732 3.02 0.46 -21.16
CA VAL A 732 3.94 1.61 -21.23
C VAL A 732 3.22 2.84 -21.71
N ASN A 733 2.42 2.65 -22.73
CA ASN A 733 1.51 3.65 -23.27
C ASN A 733 0.12 3.01 -23.41
N SER A 734 -0.88 3.84 -23.54
CA SER A 734 -2.26 3.41 -23.48
C SER A 734 -2.70 2.50 -24.64
N ARG A 735 -1.91 2.25 -25.69
CA ARG A 735 -2.44 1.58 -26.89
C ARG A 735 -1.64 0.47 -27.53
N THR A 736 -0.30 0.53 -27.53
CA THR A 736 0.49 -0.33 -28.41
C THR A 736 1.65 -1.05 -27.78
N ASP A 737 2.17 -0.56 -26.66
CA ASP A 737 3.37 -1.14 -26.09
C ASP A 737 3.15 -1.60 -24.66
N LYS A 738 3.56 -2.83 -24.41
CA LYS A 738 3.62 -3.42 -23.06
C LYS A 738 5.08 -3.77 -22.74
N ILE A 739 5.37 -3.93 -21.48
CA ILE A 739 6.62 -4.50 -20.99
C ILE A 739 6.28 -5.78 -20.27
N PHE A 740 6.87 -6.89 -20.69
CA PHE A 740 6.99 -8.07 -19.86
C PHE A 740 8.22 -7.89 -18.98
N VAL A 741 8.05 -7.94 -17.68
CA VAL A 741 9.13 -7.72 -16.73
C VAL A 741 9.07 -8.72 -15.59
N ILE A 742 10.20 -9.33 -15.27
CA ILE A 742 10.47 -10.08 -14.06
C ILE A 742 11.18 -9.13 -13.12
N SER A 743 10.72 -9.02 -11.88
CA SER A 743 11.35 -8.19 -10.84
C SER A 743 11.42 -8.95 -9.52
N GLY A 744 12.50 -8.75 -8.78
CA GLY A 744 12.73 -9.40 -7.51
C GLY A 744 14.06 -8.98 -6.90
N SER A 745 14.47 -9.70 -5.87
CA SER A 745 15.79 -9.53 -5.26
C SER A 745 16.30 -10.85 -4.71
N PHE A 746 17.62 -10.94 -4.62
CA PHE A 746 18.34 -12.07 -4.04
C PHE A 746 19.30 -11.56 -2.95
N SER A 747 19.65 -12.41 -1.99
CA SER A 747 20.82 -12.13 -1.15
C SER A 747 22.09 -12.25 -1.99
N PRO A 748 23.19 -11.57 -1.62
CA PRO A 748 24.45 -11.70 -2.33
C PRO A 748 24.89 -13.16 -2.51
N ASP A 749 24.71 -13.98 -1.49
CA ASP A 749 25.11 -15.40 -1.49
C ASP A 749 24.25 -16.27 -2.42
N SER A 750 23.00 -15.91 -2.67
CA SER A 750 22.07 -16.65 -3.54
C SER A 750 21.90 -16.04 -4.93
N PHE A 751 22.55 -14.91 -5.21
CA PHE A 751 22.33 -14.14 -6.44
C PHE A 751 22.60 -14.95 -7.72
N ASP A 752 23.78 -15.56 -7.82
CA ASP A 752 24.15 -16.30 -9.03
C ASP A 752 23.23 -17.50 -9.26
N ALA A 753 22.97 -18.28 -8.20
CA ALA A 753 22.07 -19.43 -8.26
C ALA A 753 20.62 -19.00 -8.58
N GLY A 754 20.15 -17.89 -7.97
CA GLY A 754 18.82 -17.33 -8.20
C GLY A 754 18.63 -16.81 -9.62
N MET A 755 19.61 -16.09 -10.15
CA MET A 755 19.62 -15.60 -11.53
C MET A 755 19.64 -16.76 -12.53
N GLN A 756 20.50 -17.77 -12.30
CA GLN A 756 20.57 -18.94 -13.15
C GLN A 756 19.24 -19.70 -13.18
N CYS A 757 18.66 -19.98 -12.01
CA CYS A 757 17.35 -20.61 -11.88
C CYS A 757 16.25 -19.82 -12.60
N THR A 758 16.22 -18.49 -12.44
CA THR A 758 15.24 -17.61 -13.10
C THR A 758 15.36 -17.67 -14.61
N LYS A 759 16.58 -17.68 -15.15
CA LYS A 759 16.84 -17.79 -16.60
C LYS A 759 16.46 -19.16 -17.16
N GLU A 760 16.76 -20.23 -16.44
CA GLU A 760 16.38 -21.61 -16.83
C GLU A 760 14.86 -21.75 -16.90
N LEU A 761 14.15 -21.23 -15.90
CA LEU A 761 12.69 -21.21 -15.87
C LEU A 761 12.09 -20.38 -17.01
N LEU A 762 12.69 -19.24 -17.32
CA LEU A 762 12.24 -18.39 -18.42
C LEU A 762 12.48 -19.08 -19.77
N ALA A 763 13.61 -19.72 -19.94
CA ALA A 763 13.93 -20.49 -21.17
C ALA A 763 12.96 -21.66 -21.35
N ASP A 764 12.73 -22.45 -20.29
CA ASP A 764 11.74 -23.54 -20.30
C ASP A 764 10.34 -23.02 -20.64
N PHE A 765 9.92 -21.90 -20.01
CA PHE A 765 8.63 -21.29 -20.28
C PHE A 765 8.46 -20.85 -21.73
N CYS A 766 9.50 -20.27 -22.35
CA CYS A 766 9.46 -19.86 -23.75
C CYS A 766 9.49 -21.04 -24.70
N GLN A 767 10.18 -22.12 -24.33
CA GLN A 767 10.33 -23.32 -25.18
C GLN A 767 9.14 -24.28 -25.06
N ASN A 768 8.73 -24.61 -23.86
CA ASN A 768 7.74 -25.63 -23.54
C ASN A 768 6.34 -25.06 -23.23
N GLY A 769 6.25 -23.74 -22.98
CA GLY A 769 4.99 -23.06 -22.73
C GLY A 769 4.36 -23.44 -21.39
N ILE A 770 3.03 -23.51 -21.39
CA ILE A 770 2.20 -23.78 -20.20
C ILE A 770 1.50 -25.15 -20.32
N THR A 771 1.06 -25.69 -19.19
CA THR A 771 0.24 -26.89 -19.08
C THR A 771 -1.25 -26.55 -18.96
N GLU A 772 -2.14 -27.53 -19.24
CA GLU A 772 -3.59 -27.38 -19.05
C GLU A 772 -3.94 -27.06 -17.60
N LYS A 773 -3.28 -27.71 -16.65
CA LYS A 773 -3.51 -27.49 -15.23
C LYS A 773 -3.16 -26.04 -14.80
N GLU A 774 -2.07 -25.49 -15.28
CA GLU A 774 -1.68 -24.09 -15.03
C GLU A 774 -2.66 -23.12 -15.66
N LEU A 775 -3.16 -23.41 -16.86
CA LEU A 775 -4.14 -22.59 -17.53
C LEU A 775 -5.44 -22.49 -16.73
N GLU A 776 -6.02 -23.63 -16.33
CA GLU A 776 -7.28 -23.65 -15.57
C GLU A 776 -7.13 -22.94 -14.22
N PHE A 777 -5.99 -23.11 -13.58
CA PHE A 777 -5.66 -22.40 -12.36
C PHE A 777 -5.59 -20.88 -12.57
N ALA A 778 -4.88 -20.43 -13.59
CA ALA A 778 -4.74 -19.01 -13.92
C ALA A 778 -6.07 -18.38 -14.34
N LYS A 779 -6.90 -19.08 -15.12
CA LYS A 779 -8.26 -18.61 -15.48
C LYS A 779 -9.10 -18.34 -14.24
N THR A 780 -9.15 -19.30 -13.32
CA THR A 780 -9.94 -19.19 -12.08
C THR A 780 -9.46 -18.00 -11.25
N ARG A 781 -8.15 -17.87 -11.08
CA ARG A 781 -7.54 -16.78 -10.32
C ARG A 781 -7.77 -15.41 -10.95
N MET A 782 -7.58 -15.26 -12.25
CA MET A 782 -7.75 -14.00 -12.97
C MET A 782 -9.20 -13.50 -12.86
N VAL A 783 -10.17 -14.40 -13.02
CA VAL A 783 -11.59 -14.07 -12.90
C VAL A 783 -11.96 -13.72 -11.45
N GLY A 784 -11.51 -14.53 -10.49
CA GLY A 784 -11.76 -14.33 -9.06
C GLY A 784 -11.20 -13.00 -8.55
N SER A 785 -9.93 -12.71 -8.80
CA SER A 785 -9.30 -11.44 -8.42
C SER A 785 -9.98 -10.23 -9.03
N ARG A 786 -10.41 -10.35 -10.31
CA ARG A 786 -11.14 -9.27 -11.00
C ARG A 786 -12.52 -9.01 -10.39
N LYS A 787 -13.20 -10.07 -9.95
CA LYS A 787 -14.49 -9.92 -9.24
C LYS A 787 -14.33 -9.21 -7.90
N ILE A 788 -13.31 -9.55 -7.14
CA ILE A 788 -12.99 -8.90 -5.87
C ILE A 788 -12.64 -7.42 -6.07
N SER A 789 -11.81 -7.09 -7.05
CA SER A 789 -11.39 -5.70 -7.33
C SER A 789 -12.55 -4.79 -7.76
N ARG A 790 -13.67 -5.35 -8.20
CA ARG A 790 -14.88 -4.57 -8.51
C ARG A 790 -15.52 -3.88 -7.30
N ASP A 791 -15.19 -4.27 -6.08
CA ASP A 791 -15.68 -3.60 -4.86
C ASP A 791 -14.89 -2.33 -4.52
N ASP A 792 -13.68 -2.16 -5.08
CA ASP A 792 -12.92 -0.91 -4.94
C ASP A 792 -13.33 0.10 -6.03
N ILE A 793 -13.97 1.19 -5.59
CA ILE A 793 -14.44 2.26 -6.47
C ILE A 793 -13.30 2.97 -7.19
N ASN A 794 -12.12 3.07 -6.58
CA ASN A 794 -10.96 3.72 -7.20
C ASN A 794 -10.35 2.83 -8.29
N GLU A 795 -10.27 1.52 -8.06
CA GLU A 795 -9.84 0.57 -9.09
C GLU A 795 -10.79 0.58 -10.30
N LEU A 796 -12.10 0.58 -10.05
CA LEU A 796 -13.10 0.70 -11.11
C LEU A 796 -12.94 1.98 -11.93
N LYS A 797 -12.77 3.12 -11.25
CA LYS A 797 -12.57 4.41 -11.91
C LYS A 797 -11.30 4.40 -12.75
N GLN A 798 -10.20 3.88 -12.22
CA GLN A 798 -8.92 3.81 -12.94
C GLN A 798 -9.02 2.90 -14.15
N ALA A 799 -9.62 1.73 -14.01
CA ALA A 799 -9.85 0.80 -15.12
C ALA A 799 -10.68 1.46 -16.24
N CYS A 800 -11.71 2.22 -15.89
CA CYS A 800 -12.50 2.98 -16.86
C CYS A 800 -11.66 4.02 -17.62
N ILE A 801 -10.80 4.77 -16.91
CA ILE A 801 -9.90 5.75 -17.51
C ILE A 801 -8.94 5.05 -18.49
N ASP A 802 -8.32 3.95 -18.06
CA ASP A 802 -7.36 3.19 -18.87
C ASP A 802 -8.00 2.60 -20.14
N GLU A 803 -9.23 2.15 -20.05
CA GLU A 803 -10.00 1.67 -21.19
C GLU A 803 -10.29 2.77 -22.21
N ILE A 804 -10.74 3.94 -21.74
CA ILE A 804 -10.98 5.11 -22.61
C ILE A 804 -9.66 5.56 -23.27
N ILE A 805 -8.57 5.65 -22.51
CA ILE A 805 -7.26 5.99 -23.03
C ILE A 805 -6.83 4.97 -24.08
N SER A 806 -7.09 3.68 -23.85
CA SER A 806 -6.78 2.60 -24.80
C SER A 806 -7.70 2.55 -26.03
N GLY A 807 -8.67 3.47 -26.13
CA GLY A 807 -9.66 3.51 -27.21
C GLY A 807 -10.69 2.40 -27.18
N LYS A 808 -10.87 1.76 -26.02
CA LYS A 808 -11.92 0.76 -25.77
C LYS A 808 -13.19 1.45 -25.30
N GLU A 809 -14.33 0.82 -25.52
CA GLU A 809 -15.55 1.24 -24.83
C GLU A 809 -15.38 0.97 -23.33
N PRO A 810 -15.70 1.94 -22.46
CA PRO A 810 -15.60 1.77 -21.03
C PRO A 810 -16.42 0.58 -20.55
N PHE A 811 -15.89 -0.23 -19.68
CA PHE A 811 -16.44 -1.48 -19.14
C PHE A 811 -16.69 -2.61 -20.14
N ALA A 812 -16.49 -2.40 -21.45
CA ALA A 812 -16.55 -3.50 -22.42
C ALA A 812 -15.52 -4.58 -22.09
N SER A 813 -14.36 -4.21 -21.57
CA SER A 813 -13.36 -5.17 -21.14
C SER A 813 -13.73 -5.86 -19.83
N PHE A 814 -14.52 -5.27 -18.94
CA PHE A 814 -15.00 -5.95 -17.74
C PHE A 814 -16.00 -7.07 -18.05
N GLU A 815 -16.97 -6.81 -18.92
CA GLU A 815 -17.95 -7.81 -19.34
C GLU A 815 -17.34 -8.89 -20.25
N LEU A 816 -16.42 -8.49 -21.11
CA LEU A 816 -15.74 -9.38 -22.05
C LEU A 816 -14.56 -10.11 -21.43
N PHE A 817 -14.02 -9.65 -20.31
CA PHE A 817 -12.81 -10.25 -19.71
C PHE A 817 -13.03 -11.70 -19.29
N ASP A 818 -14.07 -11.94 -18.49
CA ASP A 818 -14.39 -13.28 -17.98
C ASP A 818 -14.61 -14.24 -19.16
N ARG A 819 -15.32 -13.80 -20.22
CA ARG A 819 -15.52 -14.58 -21.44
C ARG A 819 -14.20 -14.83 -22.16
N ARG A 820 -13.37 -13.80 -22.38
CA ARG A 820 -12.09 -13.93 -23.07
C ARG A 820 -11.11 -14.83 -22.31
N VAL A 821 -11.09 -14.76 -20.97
CA VAL A 821 -10.30 -15.67 -20.14
C VAL A 821 -10.84 -17.10 -20.28
N GLY A 822 -12.17 -17.30 -20.28
CA GLY A 822 -12.78 -18.61 -20.48
C GLY A 822 -12.43 -19.25 -21.83
N GLU A 823 -12.32 -18.43 -22.90
CA GLU A 823 -11.99 -18.87 -24.27
C GLU A 823 -10.49 -19.20 -24.47
N LEU A 824 -9.61 -18.90 -23.49
CA LEU A 824 -8.19 -19.25 -23.59
C LEU A 824 -7.98 -20.76 -23.65
N THR A 825 -7.06 -21.17 -24.51
CA THR A 825 -6.56 -22.56 -24.62
C THR A 825 -5.05 -22.57 -24.46
N VAL A 826 -4.46 -23.69 -24.07
CA VAL A 826 -3.00 -23.85 -24.00
C VAL A 826 -2.34 -23.43 -25.32
N SER A 827 -2.93 -23.81 -26.45
CA SER A 827 -2.40 -23.42 -27.76
C SER A 827 -2.39 -21.92 -27.99
N LEU A 828 -3.46 -21.19 -27.59
CA LEU A 828 -3.52 -19.73 -27.71
C LEU A 828 -2.48 -19.04 -26.85
N VAL A 829 -2.31 -19.50 -25.60
CA VAL A 829 -1.33 -18.92 -24.67
C VAL A 829 0.09 -19.23 -25.14
N ASN A 830 0.39 -20.47 -25.56
CA ASN A 830 1.70 -20.84 -26.06
C ASN A 830 2.04 -20.11 -27.37
N ASN A 831 1.08 -19.93 -28.26
CA ASN A 831 1.28 -19.11 -29.46
C ASN A 831 1.58 -17.64 -29.11
N ALA A 832 0.93 -17.09 -28.08
CA ALA A 832 1.24 -15.75 -27.62
C ALA A 832 2.65 -15.66 -27.01
N ILE A 833 3.05 -16.63 -26.19
CA ILE A 833 4.41 -16.73 -25.64
C ILE A 833 5.44 -16.74 -26.77
N THR A 834 5.35 -17.68 -27.71
CA THR A 834 6.34 -17.86 -28.82
C THR A 834 6.35 -16.66 -29.77
N THR A 835 5.23 -16.00 -29.99
CA THR A 835 5.13 -14.85 -30.89
C THR A 835 5.73 -13.57 -30.28
N PHE A 836 5.52 -13.35 -28.98
CA PHE A 836 5.80 -12.05 -28.35
C PHE A 836 6.95 -12.05 -27.36
N LEU A 837 7.34 -13.21 -26.80
CA LEU A 837 8.47 -13.33 -25.89
C LEU A 837 9.68 -13.93 -26.60
N ASP A 838 10.81 -13.23 -26.53
CA ASP A 838 12.11 -13.68 -27.05
C ASP A 838 13.13 -13.68 -25.91
N CYS A 839 13.31 -14.82 -25.27
CA CYS A 839 14.18 -14.98 -24.12
C CYS A 839 15.65 -14.65 -24.39
N THR A 840 16.07 -14.64 -25.65
CA THR A 840 17.45 -14.31 -26.07
C THR A 840 17.72 -12.81 -26.16
N LYS A 841 16.67 -11.99 -26.09
CA LYS A 841 16.74 -10.52 -26.28
C LYS A 841 16.26 -9.75 -25.08
N MET A 842 16.29 -10.35 -23.90
CA MET A 842 15.91 -9.68 -22.65
C MET A 842 16.97 -8.64 -22.24
N ILE A 843 16.49 -7.58 -21.61
CA ILE A 843 17.32 -6.66 -20.86
C ILE A 843 17.42 -7.20 -19.44
N GLU A 844 18.64 -7.38 -18.93
CA GLU A 844 18.92 -7.88 -17.60
C GLU A 844 19.66 -6.81 -16.80
N ILE A 845 19.07 -6.33 -15.73
CA ILE A 845 19.69 -5.35 -14.84
C ILE A 845 19.71 -5.91 -13.44
N SER A 846 20.85 -5.81 -12.78
CA SER A 846 21.00 -6.07 -11.36
C SER A 846 21.63 -4.86 -10.66
N CYS A 847 21.31 -4.67 -9.38
CA CYS A 847 21.78 -3.55 -8.59
C CYS A 847 21.93 -3.99 -7.14
N GLY A 848 23.14 -3.84 -6.57
CA GLY A 848 23.43 -4.18 -5.18
C GLY A 848 24.88 -4.11 -4.81
#